data_479753b4f0757ae2e9075abae196fcf2
#
_entry.id   479753b4f0757ae2e9075abae196fcf2
#
_cell.length_a   1.000
_cell.length_b   1.000
_cell.length_c   1.000
_cell.angle_alpha   90.00
_cell.angle_beta   90.00
_cell.angle_gamma   90.00
#
_symmetry.space_group_name_H-M   'P 1'
#
loop_
_entity.id
_entity.type
_entity.pdbx_description
1 polymer ?
#
loop_
_entity_poly.entity_id
_entity_poly.type
_entity_poly.pdbx_seq_one_letter_code
_entity_poly.pdbx_strand_id
1 'polypeptide(L)'
;METIISMEQAAHAANHPLEYRLFWALDDDGDSQVNKSDLVLVLERNGLTRKDPRLGEFFTLLDELKSETLDFKAFLNIIKTASTLIEQVMQGDLALPDFAQFSETMTSQFAEVVLNEDGQQATYIPPLAEVNPDQFGISAVSVDGQLLEIGDSETDFSVQSACKPFNYCFALDDLGADKVHKHIGTEPSGQAFNARVLMSDGTGRPHNPMINAGAIMAAALIKSDMPLHRRLDHVREMWSKMTGGSTPRFNAFMAQEESRTGDNNRALGYMMKAAGVLPNGEDAVDHELRDALELYFSICSLEIHARELATAAATLANNGICPVTQQRVFQESTVRNCLTLMQMCGMYDGSGEFSVHIGLPAKSGVGGAVILVVPRLMGICFWSPRLDPIGNSVRGVDMAKRLAQIYRMHVYDGAAERSSRIDPRVTTARSRARQTSLALRAANIGDIRSLQHLYDDNADLSKGDYDNRTPMHLAAAEGHLEVVRFLLDNEISANHHDRWGGTPLDDAELGNHTDVIELLKQHGAEPGNSQHDDSESIATEQAAQYGDTDAVVELLWAAAENDIDNLRRCLAKGIPASAADYDGRTALHLAASDGQVDAVKYLLAHDHPILVRDRWNATPLDDARRENRDDVVELLAAAEREFQQLTIKPDTGELARTNAFLNRYTTAHGVHSLVSDRVNVVLDEVLASIIDHASSDATCREIKLVFDATAELLMIVITSDGSEFDPLSSSDTDVGDMEISGVAGKLIRKFTEDASYQRNEEKNKLSLTFRLTKPSAMDT
;
A
#
# COMPACT_ATOMS: atom_id res chain seq x y z
N MET A 1 20.41 19.92 4.12
CA MET A 1 19.49 20.97 4.62
C MET A 1 19.02 20.56 6.01
N GLU A 2 19.30 21.31 7.06
CA GLU A 2 19.09 20.91 8.44
C GLU A 2 17.62 20.97 8.79
N THR A 3 16.98 19.83 8.95
CA THR A 3 15.74 19.79 9.72
C THR A 3 16.10 19.73 11.21
N ILE A 4 16.56 20.85 11.74
CA ILE A 4 16.38 21.08 13.17
C ILE A 4 14.88 21.11 13.35
N ILE A 5 14.30 20.10 13.97
CA ILE A 5 12.88 20.13 14.37
C ILE A 5 12.70 21.43 15.12
N SER A 6 12.09 22.43 14.48
CA SER A 6 11.82 23.70 15.12
C SER A 6 10.92 23.44 16.33
N MET A 7 10.93 24.29 17.35
CA MET A 7 9.99 24.15 18.48
C MET A 7 8.54 24.04 17.98
N GLU A 8 8.24 24.64 16.83
CA GLU A 8 6.94 24.59 16.15
C GLU A 8 6.67 23.20 15.56
N GLN A 9 7.64 22.57 14.90
CA GLN A 9 7.54 21.19 14.38
C GLN A 9 7.42 20.18 15.52
N ALA A 10 8.17 20.33 16.61
CA ALA A 10 8.04 19.50 17.80
C ALA A 10 6.64 19.66 18.44
N ALA A 11 6.09 20.86 18.45
CA ALA A 11 4.73 21.11 18.91
C ALA A 11 3.67 20.50 17.97
N HIS A 12 3.89 20.52 16.67
CA HIS A 12 3.03 19.86 15.68
C HIS A 12 3.06 18.34 15.84
N ALA A 13 4.23 17.73 15.95
CA ALA A 13 4.39 16.29 16.20
C ALA A 13 3.72 15.83 17.51
N ALA A 14 3.79 16.65 18.57
CA ALA A 14 3.17 16.34 19.86
C ALA A 14 1.63 16.47 19.82
N ASN A 15 1.09 17.47 19.12
CA ASN A 15 -0.34 17.75 19.08
C ASN A 15 -1.09 16.95 17.99
N HIS A 16 -0.41 16.59 16.89
CA HIS A 16 -0.96 15.91 15.72
C HIS A 16 0.01 14.83 15.22
N PRO A 17 0.29 13.77 16.04
CA PRO A 17 1.37 12.84 15.75
C PRO A 17 1.14 12.02 14.46
N LEU A 18 -0.10 11.71 14.14
CA LEU A 18 -0.44 10.98 12.92
C LEU A 18 -0.29 11.86 11.69
N GLU A 19 -0.98 13.00 11.69
CA GLU A 19 -0.99 13.93 10.56
C GLU A 19 0.42 14.46 10.28
N TYR A 20 1.24 14.63 11.32
CA TYR A 20 2.63 15.02 11.15
C TYR A 20 3.46 13.93 10.47
N ARG A 21 3.26 12.66 10.82
CA ARG A 21 3.92 11.54 10.12
C ARG A 21 3.51 11.45 8.66
N LEU A 22 2.22 11.64 8.35
CA LEU A 22 1.72 11.62 6.97
C LEU A 22 2.31 12.78 6.15
N PHE A 23 2.36 13.97 6.73
CA PHE A 23 3.00 15.14 6.14
C PHE A 23 4.47 14.87 5.84
N TRP A 24 5.19 14.41 6.87
CA TRP A 24 6.61 14.13 6.78
C TRP A 24 6.94 13.03 5.76
N ALA A 25 6.12 11.99 5.66
CA ALA A 25 6.30 10.93 4.66
C ALA A 25 6.05 11.41 3.21
N LEU A 26 5.37 12.53 3.01
CA LEU A 26 5.12 13.16 1.71
C LEU A 26 6.11 14.29 1.38
N ASP A 27 6.90 14.74 2.33
CA ASP A 27 7.94 15.75 2.17
C ASP A 27 9.21 15.09 1.61
N ASP A 28 9.24 14.83 0.31
CA ASP A 28 10.26 13.98 -0.34
C ASP A 28 11.69 14.57 -0.27
N ASP A 29 11.83 15.89 -0.09
CA ASP A 29 13.13 16.60 -0.04
C ASP A 29 13.48 17.21 1.31
N GLY A 30 12.59 17.08 2.31
CA GLY A 30 12.80 17.54 3.69
C GLY A 30 12.77 19.06 3.86
N ASP A 31 12.14 19.79 2.94
CA ASP A 31 12.04 21.25 2.98
C ASP A 31 10.89 21.76 3.86
N SER A 32 10.16 20.85 4.52
CA SER A 32 8.97 21.08 5.32
C SER A 32 7.78 21.61 4.53
N GLN A 33 7.71 21.21 3.25
CA GLN A 33 6.58 21.48 2.37
C GLN A 33 6.19 20.21 1.59
N VAL A 34 4.92 20.07 1.28
CA VAL A 34 4.39 18.99 0.45
C VAL A 34 3.82 19.57 -0.83
N ASN A 35 4.22 19.05 -1.98
CA ASN A 35 3.65 19.47 -3.25
C ASN A 35 2.20 18.97 -3.40
N LYS A 36 1.31 19.81 -3.87
CA LYS A 36 -0.08 19.41 -4.16
C LYS A 36 -0.15 18.26 -5.17
N SER A 37 0.73 18.32 -6.20
CA SER A 37 0.82 17.27 -7.22
C SER A 37 1.11 15.91 -6.65
N ASP A 38 2.01 15.82 -5.66
CA ASP A 38 2.45 14.56 -5.08
C ASP A 38 1.34 13.96 -4.20
N LEU A 39 0.64 14.80 -3.44
CA LEU A 39 -0.53 14.38 -2.67
C LEU A 39 -1.66 13.85 -3.59
N VAL A 40 -1.95 14.54 -4.70
CA VAL A 40 -2.93 14.08 -5.70
C VAL A 40 -2.47 12.79 -6.37
N LEU A 41 -1.21 12.70 -6.77
CA LEU A 41 -0.64 11.52 -7.43
C LEU A 41 -0.72 10.27 -6.53
N VAL A 42 -0.45 10.42 -5.24
CA VAL A 42 -0.59 9.32 -4.27
C VAL A 42 -2.03 8.83 -4.18
N LEU A 43 -3.03 9.73 -4.16
CA LEU A 43 -4.44 9.35 -4.18
C LEU A 43 -4.81 8.65 -5.48
N GLU A 44 -4.45 9.19 -6.63
CA GLU A 44 -4.78 8.65 -7.95
C GLU A 44 -4.13 7.29 -8.21
N ARG A 45 -2.87 7.09 -7.81
CA ARG A 45 -2.19 5.80 -7.88
C ARG A 45 -2.88 4.72 -7.04
N ASN A 46 -3.59 5.13 -6.00
CA ASN A 46 -4.39 4.24 -5.16
C ASN A 46 -5.87 4.18 -5.60
N GLY A 47 -6.22 4.67 -6.78
CA GLY A 47 -7.57 4.60 -7.34
C GLY A 47 -8.58 5.55 -6.71
N LEU A 48 -8.11 6.57 -5.96
CA LEU A 48 -8.96 7.58 -5.34
C LEU A 48 -8.87 8.87 -6.15
N THR A 49 -9.93 9.18 -6.87
CA THR A 49 -9.96 10.27 -7.86
C THR A 49 -10.95 11.36 -7.45
N ARG A 50 -10.97 12.47 -8.21
CA ARG A 50 -11.97 13.53 -8.09
C ARG A 50 -13.43 13.06 -8.26
N LYS A 51 -13.64 11.84 -8.78
CA LYS A 51 -14.97 11.23 -8.91
C LYS A 51 -15.48 10.65 -7.59
N ASP A 52 -14.64 10.52 -6.56
CA ASP A 52 -15.04 10.04 -5.24
C ASP A 52 -15.73 11.16 -4.45
N PRO A 53 -17.02 11.01 -4.10
CA PRO A 53 -17.76 12.04 -3.38
C PRO A 53 -17.20 12.34 -1.98
N ARG A 54 -16.45 11.42 -1.37
CA ARG A 54 -15.81 11.61 -0.06
C ARG A 54 -14.64 12.59 -0.13
N LEU A 55 -14.05 12.78 -1.31
CA LEU A 55 -12.94 13.69 -1.57
C LEU A 55 -13.39 15.04 -2.16
N GLY A 56 -14.69 15.27 -2.32
CA GLY A 56 -15.20 16.50 -2.96
C GLY A 56 -14.77 17.78 -2.22
N GLU A 57 -14.90 17.81 -0.89
CA GLU A 57 -14.47 18.95 -0.06
C GLU A 57 -12.94 19.08 -0.06
N PHE A 58 -12.22 17.95 0.05
CA PHE A 58 -10.76 17.90 -0.03
C PHE A 58 -10.23 18.58 -1.32
N PHE A 59 -10.73 18.17 -2.49
CA PHE A 59 -10.30 18.75 -3.77
C PHE A 59 -10.72 20.21 -3.92
N THR A 60 -11.88 20.59 -3.38
CA THR A 60 -12.34 21.97 -3.39
C THR A 60 -11.36 22.87 -2.61
N LEU A 61 -11.01 22.50 -1.39
CA LEU A 61 -10.05 23.24 -0.57
C LEU A 61 -8.65 23.26 -1.21
N LEU A 62 -8.22 22.14 -1.81
CA LEU A 62 -6.94 22.05 -2.50
C LEU A 62 -6.85 23.02 -3.69
N ASP A 63 -7.94 23.12 -4.47
CA ASP A 63 -8.02 23.99 -5.65
C ASP A 63 -8.12 25.49 -5.28
N GLU A 64 -8.70 25.84 -4.12
CA GLU A 64 -8.79 27.21 -3.62
C GLU A 64 -7.43 27.78 -3.17
N LEU A 65 -6.49 26.93 -2.82
CA LEU A 65 -5.15 27.38 -2.43
C LEU A 65 -4.35 27.86 -3.63
N LYS A 66 -3.75 29.04 -3.51
CA LYS A 66 -2.93 29.65 -4.57
C LYS A 66 -1.50 29.10 -4.64
N SER A 67 -0.98 28.57 -3.53
CA SER A 67 0.35 27.95 -3.48
C SER A 67 0.34 26.59 -4.13
N GLU A 68 1.41 26.19 -4.79
CA GLU A 68 1.63 24.84 -5.30
C GLU A 68 2.15 23.89 -4.22
N THR A 69 2.66 24.44 -3.11
CA THR A 69 3.16 23.70 -1.96
C THR A 69 2.31 23.99 -0.73
N LEU A 70 2.28 23.02 0.19
CA LEU A 70 1.53 23.03 1.44
C LEU A 70 2.52 22.99 2.61
N ASP A 71 2.48 23.99 3.49
CA ASP A 71 3.06 23.85 4.82
C ASP A 71 2.20 22.91 5.68
N PHE A 72 2.70 22.51 6.86
CA PHE A 72 1.98 21.57 7.72
C PHE A 72 0.58 22.09 8.11
N LYS A 73 0.41 23.38 8.31
CA LYS A 73 -0.87 23.98 8.71
C LYS A 73 -1.89 23.91 7.57
N ALA A 74 -1.49 24.20 6.33
CA ALA A 74 -2.34 24.09 5.15
C ALA A 74 -2.69 22.62 4.88
N PHE A 75 -1.69 21.72 4.97
CA PHE A 75 -1.88 20.29 4.85
C PHE A 75 -2.90 19.76 5.87
N LEU A 76 -2.71 20.08 7.18
CA LEU A 76 -3.61 19.66 8.25
C LEU A 76 -5.06 20.11 8.01
N ASN A 77 -5.24 21.31 7.45
CA ASN A 77 -6.56 21.86 7.17
C ASN A 77 -7.29 21.09 6.07
N ILE A 78 -6.54 20.65 5.05
CA ILE A 78 -7.08 19.92 3.89
C ILE A 78 -7.37 18.47 4.28
N ILE A 79 -6.42 17.77 4.91
CA ILE A 79 -6.59 16.34 5.21
C ILE A 79 -7.69 16.07 6.24
N LYS A 80 -8.05 17.02 7.09
CA LYS A 80 -9.15 16.86 8.06
C LYS A 80 -10.49 16.51 7.40
N THR A 81 -10.72 16.91 6.16
CA THR A 81 -11.95 16.61 5.43
C THR A 81 -12.07 15.16 5.01
N ALA A 82 -10.94 14.44 4.92
CA ALA A 82 -10.87 13.03 4.50
C ALA A 82 -9.79 12.24 5.26
N SER A 83 -9.51 12.59 6.52
CA SER A 83 -8.35 12.12 7.29
C SER A 83 -8.20 10.59 7.32
N THR A 84 -9.28 9.87 7.64
CA THR A 84 -9.25 8.39 7.71
C THR A 84 -8.92 7.75 6.36
N LEU A 85 -9.46 8.29 5.27
CA LEU A 85 -9.21 7.75 3.93
C LEU A 85 -7.76 8.02 3.48
N ILE A 86 -7.25 9.23 3.75
CA ILE A 86 -5.87 9.60 3.44
C ILE A 86 -4.89 8.78 4.29
N GLU A 87 -5.20 8.55 5.55
CA GLU A 87 -4.41 7.67 6.41
C GLU A 87 -4.33 6.24 5.84
N GLN A 88 -5.47 5.64 5.47
CA GLN A 88 -5.50 4.32 4.86
C GLN A 88 -4.66 4.24 3.58
N VAL A 89 -4.74 5.27 2.72
CA VAL A 89 -3.92 5.37 1.50
C VAL A 89 -2.44 5.37 1.84
N MET A 90 -2.03 6.27 2.73
CA MET A 90 -0.62 6.46 3.08
C MET A 90 -0.03 5.24 3.79
N GLN A 91 -0.83 4.52 4.57
CA GLN A 91 -0.41 3.30 5.24
C GLN A 91 -0.54 2.04 4.37
N GLY A 92 -1.13 2.16 3.18
CA GLY A 92 -1.39 1.01 2.30
C GLY A 92 -2.40 0.02 2.88
N ASP A 93 -3.33 0.50 3.72
CA ASP A 93 -4.36 -0.30 4.40
C ASP A 93 -5.69 -0.31 3.62
N LEU A 94 -5.65 -0.08 2.31
CA LEU A 94 -6.79 -0.24 1.43
C LEU A 94 -6.93 -1.70 0.97
N ALA A 95 -8.12 -2.07 0.53
CA ALA A 95 -8.45 -3.41 0.07
C ALA A 95 -7.53 -3.91 -1.06
N LEU A 96 -7.10 -3.00 -1.94
CA LEU A 96 -6.11 -3.23 -2.98
C LEU A 96 -4.87 -2.35 -2.72
N PRO A 97 -3.92 -2.79 -1.90
CA PRO A 97 -2.76 -1.98 -1.54
C PRO A 97 -1.82 -1.70 -2.73
N ASP A 98 -1.73 -2.59 -3.73
CA ASP A 98 -1.01 -2.38 -4.99
C ASP A 98 -1.99 -2.07 -6.13
N PHE A 99 -2.83 -1.05 -5.95
CA PHE A 99 -3.86 -0.68 -6.94
C PHE A 99 -3.26 -0.31 -8.30
N ALA A 100 -2.12 0.34 -8.34
CA ALA A 100 -1.42 0.69 -9.59
C ALA A 100 -1.08 -0.57 -10.40
N GLN A 101 -0.48 -1.59 -9.78
CA GLN A 101 -0.16 -2.86 -10.42
C GLN A 101 -1.42 -3.62 -10.85
N PHE A 102 -2.48 -3.60 -10.03
CA PHE A 102 -3.77 -4.16 -10.41
C PHE A 102 -4.33 -3.47 -11.65
N SER A 103 -4.26 -2.13 -11.71
CA SER A 103 -4.70 -1.31 -12.84
C SER A 103 -3.91 -1.63 -14.13
N GLU A 104 -2.59 -1.75 -14.04
CA GLU A 104 -1.73 -2.12 -15.17
C GLU A 104 -2.07 -3.52 -15.70
N THR A 105 -2.23 -4.49 -14.79
CA THR A 105 -2.63 -5.85 -15.15
C THR A 105 -3.99 -5.87 -15.86
N MET A 106 -4.98 -5.19 -15.30
CA MET A 106 -6.31 -5.08 -15.92
C MET A 106 -6.26 -4.44 -17.29
N THR A 107 -5.46 -3.38 -17.45
CA THR A 107 -5.27 -2.68 -18.74
C THR A 107 -4.58 -3.56 -19.78
N SER A 108 -3.56 -4.32 -19.37
CA SER A 108 -2.87 -5.28 -20.24
C SER A 108 -3.82 -6.39 -20.70
N GLN A 109 -4.60 -6.97 -19.80
CA GLN A 109 -5.57 -8.01 -20.16
C GLN A 109 -6.71 -7.47 -21.02
N PHE A 110 -7.17 -6.25 -20.79
CA PHE A 110 -8.14 -5.56 -21.63
C PHE A 110 -7.64 -5.43 -23.07
N ALA A 111 -6.38 -5.05 -23.27
CA ALA A 111 -5.79 -4.87 -24.60
C ALA A 111 -5.75 -6.18 -25.42
N GLU A 112 -5.69 -7.33 -24.76
CA GLU A 112 -5.79 -8.63 -25.42
C GLU A 112 -7.24 -9.04 -25.69
N VAL A 113 -8.13 -8.88 -24.69
CA VAL A 113 -9.51 -9.34 -24.76
C VAL A 113 -10.36 -8.49 -25.71
N VAL A 114 -10.07 -7.21 -25.88
CA VAL A 114 -10.79 -6.32 -26.83
C VAL A 114 -10.70 -6.82 -28.27
N LEU A 115 -9.66 -7.57 -28.60
CA LEU A 115 -9.45 -8.17 -29.93
C LEU A 115 -10.36 -9.39 -30.20
N ASN A 116 -11.06 -9.89 -29.17
CA ASN A 116 -12.00 -11.00 -29.34
C ASN A 116 -13.29 -10.49 -29.99
N GLU A 117 -13.57 -10.90 -31.22
CA GLU A 117 -14.73 -10.53 -32.02
C GLU A 117 -15.84 -11.61 -32.03
N ASP A 118 -15.68 -12.68 -31.23
CA ASP A 118 -16.68 -13.75 -31.14
C ASP A 118 -17.97 -13.22 -30.49
N GLY A 119 -19.08 -13.91 -30.83
CA GLY A 119 -20.42 -13.58 -30.30
C GLY A 119 -21.14 -12.49 -31.10
N GLN A 120 -22.38 -12.25 -30.71
CA GLN A 120 -23.28 -11.28 -31.36
C GLN A 120 -24.12 -10.57 -30.28
N GLN A 121 -24.53 -9.33 -30.54
CA GLN A 121 -25.45 -8.62 -29.67
C GLN A 121 -26.85 -9.26 -29.68
N ALA A 122 -27.62 -9.04 -28.61
CA ALA A 122 -29.00 -9.46 -28.54
C ALA A 122 -29.84 -8.71 -29.60
N THR A 123 -30.70 -9.44 -30.31
CA THR A 123 -31.50 -8.89 -31.44
C THR A 123 -33.00 -9.03 -31.25
N TYR A 124 -33.47 -9.49 -30.07
CA TYR A 124 -34.89 -9.77 -29.86
C TYR A 124 -35.76 -8.49 -29.71
N ILE A 125 -35.15 -7.36 -29.42
CA ILE A 125 -35.75 -6.01 -29.45
C ILE A 125 -34.82 -5.02 -30.17
N PRO A 126 -35.37 -4.02 -30.90
CA PRO A 126 -34.60 -3.08 -31.66
C PRO A 126 -33.49 -2.32 -30.86
N PRO A 127 -33.78 -1.80 -29.64
CA PRO A 127 -32.79 -1.07 -28.89
C PRO A 127 -31.52 -1.88 -28.54
N LEU A 128 -31.61 -3.19 -28.40
CA LEU A 128 -30.45 -4.05 -28.16
C LEU A 128 -29.74 -4.42 -29.49
N ALA A 129 -30.49 -4.54 -30.57
CA ALA A 129 -29.95 -4.84 -31.90
C ALA A 129 -29.13 -3.69 -32.50
N GLU A 130 -29.39 -2.44 -32.08
CA GLU A 130 -28.73 -1.25 -32.56
C GLU A 130 -27.48 -0.87 -31.77
N VAL A 131 -27.17 -1.58 -30.66
CA VAL A 131 -25.94 -1.35 -29.85
C VAL A 131 -24.70 -1.70 -30.66
N ASN A 132 -23.66 -0.87 -30.63
CA ASN A 132 -22.39 -1.17 -31.27
C ASN A 132 -21.71 -2.39 -30.61
N PRO A 133 -21.56 -3.53 -31.34
CA PRO A 133 -20.99 -4.77 -30.78
C PRO A 133 -19.53 -4.65 -30.39
N ASP A 134 -18.81 -3.67 -30.90
CA ASP A 134 -17.35 -3.54 -30.67
C ASP A 134 -17.01 -2.81 -29.38
N GLN A 135 -17.99 -2.18 -28.74
CA GLN A 135 -17.79 -1.51 -27.46
C GLN A 135 -17.40 -2.51 -26.36
N PHE A 136 -16.47 -2.08 -25.55
CA PHE A 136 -16.01 -2.81 -24.37
C PHE A 136 -15.59 -1.85 -23.26
N GLY A 137 -16.25 -1.93 -22.11
CA GLY A 137 -15.95 -1.14 -20.92
C GLY A 137 -15.77 -2.01 -19.69
N ILE A 138 -14.84 -1.65 -18.85
CA ILE A 138 -14.60 -2.28 -17.55
C ILE A 138 -14.61 -1.21 -16.46
N SER A 139 -15.27 -1.52 -15.35
CA SER A 139 -15.05 -0.78 -14.11
C SER A 139 -14.93 -1.75 -12.95
N ALA A 140 -13.99 -1.46 -12.04
CA ALA A 140 -13.83 -2.15 -10.76
C ALA A 140 -13.85 -1.14 -9.62
N VAL A 141 -14.59 -1.47 -8.55
CA VAL A 141 -14.70 -0.63 -7.34
C VAL A 141 -14.39 -1.50 -6.14
N SER A 142 -13.36 -1.14 -5.35
CA SER A 142 -13.03 -1.86 -4.11
C SER A 142 -14.03 -1.55 -2.99
N VAL A 143 -13.99 -2.32 -1.91
CA VAL A 143 -14.81 -2.07 -0.71
C VAL A 143 -14.43 -0.76 -0.01
N ASP A 144 -13.27 -0.20 -0.30
CA ASP A 144 -12.82 1.11 0.17
C ASP A 144 -13.06 2.23 -0.85
N GLY A 145 -13.65 1.91 -2.02
CA GLY A 145 -14.02 2.89 -3.04
C GLY A 145 -12.90 3.22 -4.03
N GLN A 146 -11.79 2.44 -4.07
CA GLN A 146 -10.80 2.57 -5.15
C GLN A 146 -11.47 2.25 -6.49
N LEU A 147 -11.27 3.10 -7.48
CA LEU A 147 -11.97 3.06 -8.77
C LEU A 147 -11.00 2.84 -9.92
N LEU A 148 -11.27 1.80 -10.71
CA LEU A 148 -10.66 1.56 -12.02
C LEU A 148 -11.72 1.69 -13.11
N GLU A 149 -11.37 2.40 -14.19
CA GLU A 149 -12.20 2.53 -15.39
C GLU A 149 -11.34 2.33 -16.64
N ILE A 150 -11.80 1.46 -17.57
CA ILE A 150 -11.07 1.14 -18.80
C ILE A 150 -12.07 1.08 -19.98
N GLY A 151 -11.67 1.58 -21.14
CA GLY A 151 -12.46 1.53 -22.36
C GLY A 151 -13.77 2.32 -22.27
N ASP A 152 -14.85 1.73 -22.79
CA ASP A 152 -16.19 2.37 -22.88
C ASP A 152 -16.97 2.35 -21.55
N SER A 153 -16.29 2.53 -20.42
CA SER A 153 -16.85 2.41 -19.06
C SER A 153 -17.95 3.44 -18.73
N GLU A 154 -17.96 4.57 -19.41
CA GLU A 154 -18.95 5.66 -19.24
C GLU A 154 -20.10 5.59 -20.24
N THR A 155 -20.13 4.56 -21.10
CA THR A 155 -21.25 4.35 -22.02
C THR A 155 -22.45 3.78 -21.28
N ASP A 156 -23.62 4.40 -21.45
CA ASP A 156 -24.88 3.89 -20.90
C ASP A 156 -25.34 2.64 -21.65
N PHE A 157 -25.77 1.64 -20.90
CA PHE A 157 -26.40 0.43 -21.37
C PHE A 157 -27.57 -0.01 -20.50
N SER A 158 -28.49 -0.79 -21.06
CA SER A 158 -29.60 -1.30 -20.27
C SER A 158 -29.13 -2.41 -19.34
N VAL A 159 -29.56 -2.34 -18.06
CA VAL A 159 -29.13 -3.28 -17.02
C VAL A 159 -29.60 -4.72 -17.29
N GLN A 160 -30.75 -4.87 -17.92
CA GLN A 160 -31.35 -6.16 -18.25
C GLN A 160 -31.31 -7.16 -17.05
N SER A 161 -30.96 -8.40 -17.29
CA SER A 161 -30.89 -9.42 -16.23
C SER A 161 -29.83 -9.19 -15.15
N ALA A 162 -28.94 -8.23 -15.32
CA ALA A 162 -28.00 -7.85 -14.24
C ALA A 162 -28.71 -7.18 -13.04
N CYS A 163 -29.97 -6.72 -13.20
CA CYS A 163 -30.78 -6.19 -12.09
C CYS A 163 -31.30 -7.26 -11.13
N LYS A 164 -31.39 -8.54 -11.54
CA LYS A 164 -32.10 -9.60 -10.79
C LYS A 164 -31.56 -9.83 -9.37
N PRO A 165 -30.26 -9.86 -9.10
CA PRO A 165 -29.73 -9.96 -7.74
C PRO A 165 -30.24 -8.85 -6.83
N PHE A 166 -30.24 -7.63 -7.33
CA PHE A 166 -30.67 -6.46 -6.55
C PHE A 166 -32.15 -6.47 -6.28
N ASN A 167 -32.99 -6.84 -7.26
CA ASN A 167 -34.44 -6.99 -7.07
C ASN A 167 -34.75 -8.03 -5.99
N TYR A 168 -34.00 -9.11 -5.96
CA TYR A 168 -34.10 -10.13 -4.92
C TYR A 168 -33.69 -9.56 -3.55
N CYS A 169 -32.60 -8.78 -3.47
CA CYS A 169 -32.23 -8.09 -2.23
C CYS A 169 -33.29 -7.11 -1.75
N PHE A 170 -33.94 -6.36 -2.65
CA PHE A 170 -35.03 -5.43 -2.28
C PHE A 170 -36.20 -6.19 -1.66
N ALA A 171 -36.60 -7.32 -2.25
CA ALA A 171 -37.68 -8.14 -1.69
C ALA A 171 -37.30 -8.78 -0.35
N LEU A 172 -36.05 -9.24 -0.18
CA LEU A 172 -35.55 -9.83 1.06
C LEU A 172 -35.50 -8.83 2.21
N ASP A 173 -35.02 -7.61 1.97
CA ASP A 173 -34.92 -6.60 3.01
C ASP A 173 -36.32 -6.08 3.44
N ASP A 174 -37.26 -6.05 2.51
CA ASP A 174 -38.63 -5.64 2.81
C ASP A 174 -39.42 -6.69 3.61
N LEU A 175 -39.29 -7.96 3.23
CA LEU A 175 -40.20 -9.01 3.67
C LEU A 175 -39.56 -10.08 4.55
N GLY A 176 -38.24 -10.18 4.53
CA GLY A 176 -37.48 -11.26 5.16
C GLY A 176 -37.47 -12.56 4.36
N ALA A 177 -36.46 -13.38 4.59
CA ALA A 177 -36.22 -14.61 3.83
C ALA A 177 -37.38 -15.62 3.93
N ASP A 178 -37.96 -15.82 5.11
CA ASP A 178 -39.04 -16.78 5.34
C ASP A 178 -40.27 -16.47 4.49
N LYS A 179 -40.54 -15.19 4.26
CA LYS A 179 -41.69 -14.77 3.45
C LYS A 179 -41.37 -14.86 1.96
N VAL A 180 -40.19 -14.38 1.54
CA VAL A 180 -39.77 -14.41 0.13
C VAL A 180 -39.67 -15.85 -0.37
N HIS A 181 -39.10 -16.76 0.41
CA HIS A 181 -38.90 -18.15 0.01
C HIS A 181 -40.20 -19.01 0.01
N LYS A 182 -41.30 -18.48 0.47
CA LYS A 182 -42.62 -19.09 0.18
C LYS A 182 -43.03 -18.93 -1.29
N HIS A 183 -42.50 -17.89 -1.96
CA HIS A 183 -42.82 -17.52 -3.33
C HIS A 183 -41.75 -17.83 -4.33
N ILE A 184 -40.47 -17.84 -3.90
CA ILE A 184 -39.26 -18.08 -4.75
C ILE A 184 -38.40 -19.16 -4.10
N GLY A 185 -38.08 -20.20 -4.86
CA GLY A 185 -37.12 -21.24 -4.42
C GLY A 185 -35.69 -20.78 -4.47
N THR A 186 -34.76 -21.71 -4.13
CA THR A 186 -33.32 -21.48 -4.03
C THR A 186 -32.51 -22.45 -4.89
N GLU A 187 -33.17 -23.27 -5.72
CA GLU A 187 -32.55 -24.34 -6.45
C GLU A 187 -32.21 -23.94 -7.90
N PRO A 188 -31.08 -24.40 -8.49
CA PRO A 188 -30.86 -24.35 -9.93
C PRO A 188 -32.01 -25.04 -10.69
N SER A 189 -32.44 -24.45 -11.81
CA SER A 189 -33.57 -25.03 -12.57
C SER A 189 -33.15 -26.21 -13.45
N GLY A 190 -31.86 -26.34 -13.78
CA GLY A 190 -31.39 -27.28 -14.79
C GLY A 190 -31.92 -27.02 -16.21
N GLN A 191 -32.51 -25.86 -16.45
CA GLN A 191 -33.16 -25.43 -17.70
C GLN A 191 -32.75 -24.00 -18.05
N ALA A 192 -32.93 -23.62 -19.31
CA ALA A 192 -32.65 -22.27 -19.77
C ALA A 192 -33.35 -21.22 -18.91
N PHE A 193 -32.73 -20.05 -18.71
CA PHE A 193 -33.18 -18.97 -17.84
C PHE A 193 -34.63 -18.46 -18.15
N ASN A 194 -35.11 -18.66 -19.36
CA ASN A 194 -36.39 -18.28 -19.86
C ASN A 194 -37.32 -19.47 -20.10
N ALA A 195 -36.95 -20.68 -19.68
CA ALA A 195 -37.77 -21.86 -19.82
C ALA A 195 -39.11 -21.72 -19.06
N ARG A 196 -40.19 -22.26 -19.65
CA ARG A 196 -41.54 -22.25 -19.05
C ARG A 196 -41.69 -23.38 -18.05
N VAL A 197 -40.91 -23.33 -16.97
CA VAL A 197 -40.90 -24.38 -15.94
C VAL A 197 -41.00 -23.73 -14.55
N LEU A 198 -41.74 -24.38 -13.67
CA LEU A 198 -41.82 -24.09 -12.25
C LEU A 198 -41.38 -25.33 -11.47
N MET A 199 -41.16 -25.19 -10.16
CA MET A 199 -40.75 -26.34 -9.33
C MET A 199 -41.83 -27.46 -9.39
N SER A 200 -41.33 -28.68 -9.53
CA SER A 200 -42.18 -29.88 -9.57
C SER A 200 -42.46 -30.51 -8.19
N ASP A 201 -42.10 -29.81 -7.11
CA ASP A 201 -42.31 -30.21 -5.72
C ASP A 201 -43.76 -30.03 -5.22
N GLY A 202 -44.66 -29.70 -6.13
CA GLY A 202 -46.07 -29.43 -5.85
C GLY A 202 -46.36 -27.99 -5.40
N THR A 203 -45.37 -27.17 -5.19
CA THR A 203 -45.57 -25.76 -4.81
C THR A 203 -45.88 -24.85 -6.00
N GLY A 204 -45.32 -25.18 -7.20
CA GLY A 204 -45.48 -24.36 -8.41
C GLY A 204 -44.73 -23.02 -8.37
N ARG A 205 -43.81 -22.84 -7.42
CA ARG A 205 -42.98 -21.62 -7.32
C ARG A 205 -41.79 -21.63 -8.31
N PRO A 206 -41.25 -20.47 -8.68
CA PRO A 206 -40.02 -20.39 -9.44
C PRO A 206 -38.82 -21.06 -8.72
N HIS A 207 -37.88 -21.67 -9.45
CA HIS A 207 -36.73 -22.35 -8.88
C HIS A 207 -35.80 -21.42 -8.10
N ASN A 208 -35.52 -20.22 -8.62
CA ASN A 208 -34.63 -19.23 -8.01
C ASN A 208 -34.87 -17.82 -8.59
N PRO A 209 -34.38 -16.75 -7.96
CA PRO A 209 -34.61 -15.37 -8.41
C PRO A 209 -33.79 -14.95 -9.64
N MET A 210 -32.82 -15.76 -10.10
CA MET A 210 -31.90 -15.41 -11.21
C MET A 210 -32.47 -15.78 -12.58
N ILE A 211 -33.56 -16.60 -12.64
CA ILE A 211 -34.31 -16.90 -13.86
C ILE A 211 -35.50 -15.95 -14.02
N ASN A 212 -36.08 -15.86 -15.22
CA ASN A 212 -37.16 -14.92 -15.50
C ASN A 212 -38.38 -15.10 -14.58
N ALA A 213 -38.83 -16.33 -14.36
CA ALA A 213 -39.96 -16.58 -13.45
C ALA A 213 -39.74 -16.03 -12.04
N GLY A 214 -38.53 -16.29 -11.47
CA GLY A 214 -38.18 -15.78 -10.14
C GLY A 214 -38.00 -14.29 -10.09
N ALA A 215 -37.48 -13.67 -11.16
CA ALA A 215 -37.31 -12.22 -11.22
C ALA A 215 -38.69 -11.49 -11.34
N ILE A 216 -39.63 -12.05 -12.10
CA ILE A 216 -41.02 -11.56 -12.14
C ILE A 216 -41.65 -11.69 -10.76
N MET A 217 -41.45 -12.80 -10.05
CA MET A 217 -41.96 -12.98 -8.69
C MET A 217 -41.26 -11.99 -7.72
N ALA A 218 -39.96 -11.76 -7.81
CA ALA A 218 -39.28 -10.72 -7.01
C ALA A 218 -39.90 -9.34 -7.26
N ALA A 219 -40.14 -8.99 -8.53
CA ALA A 219 -40.86 -7.76 -8.87
C ALA A 219 -42.30 -7.74 -8.29
N ALA A 220 -43.02 -8.85 -8.27
CA ALA A 220 -44.35 -8.92 -7.63
C ALA A 220 -44.29 -8.64 -6.12
N LEU A 221 -43.21 -9.04 -5.45
CA LEU A 221 -43.00 -8.89 -3.99
C LEU A 221 -42.57 -7.49 -3.57
N ILE A 222 -41.80 -6.77 -4.40
CA ILE A 222 -41.28 -5.42 -4.05
C ILE A 222 -42.45 -4.46 -3.82
N LYS A 223 -42.61 -3.99 -2.56
CA LYS A 223 -43.64 -2.99 -2.17
C LYS A 223 -45.03 -3.28 -2.81
N SER A 224 -45.49 -4.53 -2.70
CA SER A 224 -46.70 -4.99 -3.35
C SER A 224 -47.97 -4.24 -2.91
N ASP A 225 -47.96 -3.58 -1.77
CA ASP A 225 -48.98 -2.71 -1.21
C ASP A 225 -49.03 -1.30 -1.82
N MET A 226 -48.01 -0.94 -2.64
CA MET A 226 -47.94 0.39 -3.26
C MET A 226 -48.40 0.38 -4.73
N PRO A 227 -48.88 1.52 -5.26
CA PRO A 227 -49.19 1.63 -6.69
C PRO A 227 -47.85 1.58 -7.53
N LEU A 228 -47.98 1.08 -8.75
CA LEU A 228 -46.87 0.76 -9.66
C LEU A 228 -45.81 1.89 -9.76
N HIS A 229 -46.20 3.14 -9.95
CA HIS A 229 -45.27 4.27 -10.07
C HIS A 229 -44.44 4.46 -8.78
N ARG A 230 -44.98 4.25 -7.60
CA ARG A 230 -44.26 4.33 -6.33
C ARG A 230 -43.30 3.19 -6.15
N ARG A 231 -43.61 2.01 -6.68
CA ARG A 231 -42.74 0.85 -6.68
C ARG A 231 -41.52 1.09 -7.55
N LEU A 232 -41.70 1.70 -8.73
CA LEU A 232 -40.58 2.08 -9.61
C LEU A 232 -39.72 3.19 -8.99
N ASP A 233 -40.34 4.21 -8.37
CA ASP A 233 -39.60 5.26 -7.63
C ASP A 233 -38.76 4.65 -6.51
N HIS A 234 -39.31 3.72 -5.74
CA HIS A 234 -38.61 2.99 -4.68
C HIS A 234 -37.40 2.22 -5.25
N VAL A 235 -37.56 1.47 -6.33
CA VAL A 235 -36.49 0.74 -6.98
C VAL A 235 -35.35 1.69 -7.41
N ARG A 236 -35.70 2.81 -8.05
CA ARG A 236 -34.69 3.81 -8.49
C ARG A 236 -33.99 4.47 -7.31
N GLU A 237 -34.67 4.71 -6.19
CA GLU A 237 -34.04 5.19 -4.95
C GLU A 237 -33.08 4.15 -4.38
N MET A 238 -33.41 2.87 -4.36
CA MET A 238 -32.51 1.81 -3.90
C MET A 238 -31.28 1.68 -4.82
N TRP A 239 -31.46 1.81 -6.14
CA TRP A 239 -30.36 1.89 -7.08
C TRP A 239 -29.45 3.08 -6.76
N SER A 240 -30.00 4.29 -6.54
CA SER A 240 -29.21 5.46 -6.18
C SER A 240 -28.38 5.23 -4.91
N LYS A 241 -28.94 4.58 -3.89
CA LYS A 241 -28.21 4.27 -2.64
C LYS A 241 -27.02 3.31 -2.88
N MET A 242 -27.19 2.28 -3.71
CA MET A 242 -26.14 1.28 -3.93
C MET A 242 -25.10 1.69 -4.98
N THR A 243 -25.39 2.70 -5.80
CA THR A 243 -24.46 3.23 -6.82
C THR A 243 -23.72 4.49 -6.40
N GLY A 244 -23.82 4.88 -5.12
CA GLY A 244 -23.12 6.05 -4.61
C GLY A 244 -23.79 7.39 -4.87
N GLY A 245 -25.12 7.40 -5.09
CA GLY A 245 -25.94 8.61 -5.31
C GLY A 245 -26.40 8.79 -6.76
N SER A 246 -25.90 7.99 -7.69
CA SER A 246 -26.35 8.05 -9.09
C SER A 246 -27.68 7.34 -9.28
N THR A 247 -28.63 7.98 -9.94
CA THR A 247 -29.95 7.40 -10.23
C THR A 247 -30.01 6.92 -11.68
N PRO A 248 -30.25 5.62 -11.93
CA PRO A 248 -30.37 5.10 -13.30
C PRO A 248 -31.42 5.82 -14.11
N ARG A 249 -31.12 6.03 -15.39
CA ARG A 249 -32.10 6.58 -16.32
C ARG A 249 -33.12 5.50 -16.70
N PHE A 250 -34.33 5.91 -16.92
CA PHE A 250 -35.41 5.01 -17.38
C PHE A 250 -35.59 5.18 -18.89
N ASN A 251 -35.39 4.10 -19.65
CA ASN A 251 -35.64 4.05 -21.08
C ASN A 251 -37.04 3.53 -21.36
N ALA A 252 -37.99 4.45 -21.56
CA ALA A 252 -39.41 4.11 -21.78
C ALA A 252 -39.62 3.34 -23.11
N PHE A 253 -38.82 3.60 -24.14
CA PHE A 253 -38.91 2.90 -25.42
C PHE A 253 -38.45 1.43 -25.25
N MET A 254 -37.37 1.21 -24.56
CA MET A 254 -36.91 -0.14 -24.22
C MET A 254 -37.99 -0.90 -23.42
N ALA A 255 -38.54 -0.29 -22.40
CA ALA A 255 -39.60 -0.92 -21.58
C ALA A 255 -40.87 -1.26 -22.42
N GLN A 256 -41.23 -0.43 -23.37
CA GLN A 256 -42.34 -0.70 -24.30
C GLN A 256 -42.03 -1.89 -25.21
N GLU A 257 -40.81 -1.99 -25.76
CA GLU A 257 -40.39 -3.11 -26.62
C GLU A 257 -40.30 -4.43 -25.81
N GLU A 258 -39.73 -4.39 -24.59
CA GLU A 258 -39.74 -5.54 -23.66
C GLU A 258 -41.17 -6.01 -23.37
N SER A 259 -42.09 -5.08 -23.12
CA SER A 259 -43.51 -5.41 -22.92
C SER A 259 -44.14 -5.97 -24.21
N ARG A 260 -43.89 -5.37 -25.38
CA ARG A 260 -44.49 -5.81 -26.65
C ARG A 260 -44.06 -7.24 -27.02
N THR A 261 -42.81 -7.62 -26.78
CA THR A 261 -42.24 -8.94 -27.13
C THR A 261 -42.27 -9.95 -25.97
N GLY A 262 -42.83 -9.56 -24.81
CA GLY A 262 -42.73 -10.28 -23.55
C GLY A 262 -43.72 -11.46 -23.37
N ASP A 263 -44.18 -12.14 -24.45
CA ASP A 263 -45.17 -13.22 -24.35
C ASP A 263 -44.71 -14.40 -23.51
N ASN A 264 -43.42 -14.74 -23.56
CA ASN A 264 -42.84 -15.80 -22.72
C ASN A 264 -42.92 -15.44 -21.22
N ASN A 265 -42.62 -14.18 -20.88
CA ASN A 265 -42.70 -13.67 -19.50
C ASN A 265 -44.14 -13.59 -19.00
N ARG A 266 -45.12 -13.25 -19.88
CA ARG A 266 -46.53 -13.30 -19.57
C ARG A 266 -47.02 -14.75 -19.32
N ALA A 267 -46.57 -15.71 -20.15
CA ALA A 267 -46.89 -17.12 -19.95
C ALA A 267 -46.39 -17.62 -18.58
N LEU A 268 -45.16 -17.30 -18.21
CA LEU A 268 -44.59 -17.59 -16.88
C LEU A 268 -45.41 -16.96 -15.76
N GLY A 269 -45.81 -15.70 -15.91
CA GLY A 269 -46.64 -14.99 -14.94
C GLY A 269 -47.99 -15.66 -14.74
N TYR A 270 -48.67 -16.06 -15.84
CA TYR A 270 -49.97 -16.77 -15.74
C TYR A 270 -49.83 -18.20 -15.19
N MET A 271 -48.70 -18.90 -15.45
CA MET A 271 -48.41 -20.19 -14.81
C MET A 271 -48.29 -20.03 -13.29
N MET A 272 -47.56 -19.03 -12.83
CA MET A 272 -47.42 -18.71 -11.39
C MET A 272 -48.74 -18.30 -10.75
N LYS A 273 -49.58 -17.53 -11.47
CA LYS A 273 -50.91 -17.18 -11.01
C LYS A 273 -51.81 -18.42 -10.88
N ALA A 274 -51.82 -19.29 -11.89
CA ALA A 274 -52.60 -20.54 -11.88
C ALA A 274 -52.16 -21.51 -10.78
N ALA A 275 -50.85 -21.47 -10.37
CA ALA A 275 -50.32 -22.23 -9.26
C ALA A 275 -50.64 -21.59 -7.88
N GLY A 276 -51.26 -20.42 -7.83
CA GLY A 276 -51.57 -19.73 -6.58
C GLY A 276 -50.35 -19.22 -5.80
N VAL A 277 -49.21 -18.99 -6.46
CA VAL A 277 -47.95 -18.61 -5.80
C VAL A 277 -47.65 -17.11 -5.80
N LEU A 278 -48.52 -16.29 -6.41
CA LEU A 278 -48.44 -14.83 -6.31
C LEU A 278 -48.67 -14.35 -4.85
N PRO A 279 -48.27 -13.11 -4.49
CA PRO A 279 -48.36 -12.63 -3.10
C PRO A 279 -49.72 -12.79 -2.43
N ASN A 280 -50.84 -12.64 -3.18
CA ASN A 280 -52.21 -12.82 -2.69
C ASN A 280 -52.75 -14.26 -2.92
N GLY A 281 -51.90 -15.21 -3.31
CA GLY A 281 -52.28 -16.61 -3.50
C GLY A 281 -53.35 -16.79 -4.57
N GLU A 282 -54.37 -17.61 -4.27
CA GLU A 282 -55.48 -17.88 -5.17
C GLU A 282 -56.38 -16.64 -5.41
N ASP A 283 -56.35 -15.67 -4.51
CA ASP A 283 -57.10 -14.41 -4.64
C ASP A 283 -56.41 -13.37 -5.53
N ALA A 284 -55.21 -13.70 -6.08
CA ALA A 284 -54.47 -12.80 -6.94
C ALA A 284 -55.25 -12.41 -8.21
N VAL A 285 -55.42 -11.12 -8.40
CA VAL A 285 -56.20 -10.57 -9.54
C VAL A 285 -55.28 -10.22 -10.73
N ASP A 286 -55.89 -10.10 -11.93
CA ASP A 286 -55.10 -9.89 -13.17
C ASP A 286 -54.28 -8.59 -13.19
N HIS A 287 -54.74 -7.56 -12.49
CA HIS A 287 -54.02 -6.30 -12.46
C HIS A 287 -52.71 -6.41 -11.64
N GLU A 288 -52.62 -7.22 -10.58
CA GLU A 288 -51.45 -7.47 -9.79
C GLU A 288 -50.35 -8.15 -10.62
N LEU A 289 -50.75 -9.14 -11.44
CA LEU A 289 -49.82 -9.77 -12.38
C LEU A 289 -49.32 -8.79 -13.46
N ARG A 290 -50.22 -7.95 -13.98
CA ARG A 290 -49.84 -6.91 -14.95
C ARG A 290 -48.85 -5.90 -14.34
N ASP A 291 -49.14 -5.41 -13.14
CA ASP A 291 -48.24 -4.48 -12.43
C ASP A 291 -46.90 -5.10 -12.15
N ALA A 292 -46.84 -6.38 -11.77
CA ALA A 292 -45.58 -7.10 -11.57
C ALA A 292 -44.75 -7.23 -12.87
N LEU A 293 -45.41 -7.55 -14.00
CA LEU A 293 -44.77 -7.64 -15.30
C LEU A 293 -44.27 -6.27 -15.80
N GLU A 294 -45.11 -5.23 -15.66
CA GLU A 294 -44.72 -3.86 -16.04
C GLU A 294 -43.57 -3.33 -15.21
N LEU A 295 -43.54 -3.60 -13.89
CA LEU A 295 -42.39 -3.28 -13.03
C LEU A 295 -41.15 -4.05 -13.47
N TYR A 296 -41.26 -5.35 -13.75
CA TYR A 296 -40.17 -6.18 -14.22
C TYR A 296 -39.57 -5.64 -15.54
N PHE A 297 -40.40 -5.33 -16.55
CA PHE A 297 -39.93 -4.74 -17.80
C PHE A 297 -39.32 -3.36 -17.61
N SER A 298 -39.89 -2.54 -16.72
CA SER A 298 -39.34 -1.22 -16.40
C SER A 298 -37.95 -1.30 -15.75
N ILE A 299 -37.78 -2.23 -14.81
CA ILE A 299 -36.47 -2.42 -14.14
C ILE A 299 -35.42 -2.94 -15.12
N CYS A 300 -35.73 -3.90 -16.01
CA CYS A 300 -34.81 -4.36 -17.05
C CYS A 300 -34.37 -3.25 -18.00
N SER A 301 -35.19 -2.20 -18.15
CA SER A 301 -34.99 -1.05 -19.04
C SER A 301 -34.33 0.16 -18.36
N LEU A 302 -33.81 0.00 -17.14
CA LEU A 302 -32.96 1.02 -16.52
C LEU A 302 -31.62 1.07 -17.25
N GLU A 303 -31.15 2.27 -17.55
CA GLU A 303 -29.85 2.53 -18.16
C GLU A 303 -28.83 2.98 -17.12
N ILE A 304 -27.65 2.42 -17.22
CA ILE A 304 -26.56 2.55 -16.26
C ILE A 304 -25.24 2.38 -16.99
N HIS A 305 -24.17 2.91 -16.49
CA HIS A 305 -22.83 2.60 -17.02
C HIS A 305 -22.02 1.69 -16.08
N ALA A 306 -20.84 1.24 -16.56
CA ALA A 306 -20.07 0.19 -15.89
C ALA A 306 -19.66 0.57 -14.46
N ARG A 307 -19.29 1.84 -14.19
CA ARG A 307 -18.92 2.31 -12.85
C ARG A 307 -20.06 2.15 -11.85
N GLU A 308 -21.27 2.56 -12.20
CA GLU A 308 -22.44 2.46 -11.31
C GLU A 308 -22.77 1.01 -10.99
N LEU A 309 -22.69 0.14 -12.00
CA LEU A 309 -22.97 -1.29 -11.81
C LEU A 309 -21.85 -1.99 -11.01
N ALA A 310 -20.57 -1.58 -11.19
CA ALA A 310 -19.47 -2.04 -10.36
C ALA A 310 -19.60 -1.57 -8.91
N THR A 311 -20.06 -0.32 -8.67
CA THR A 311 -20.32 0.20 -7.31
C THR A 311 -21.45 -0.58 -6.62
N ALA A 312 -22.52 -0.91 -7.35
CA ALA A 312 -23.59 -1.76 -6.83
C ALA A 312 -23.08 -3.17 -6.48
N ALA A 313 -22.24 -3.75 -7.32
CA ALA A 313 -21.58 -5.03 -7.05
C ALA A 313 -20.62 -4.94 -5.84
N ALA A 314 -19.87 -3.82 -5.70
CA ALA A 314 -19.02 -3.55 -4.55
C ALA A 314 -19.83 -3.37 -3.26
N THR A 315 -21.05 -2.82 -3.32
CA THR A 315 -21.98 -2.78 -2.20
C THR A 315 -22.31 -4.20 -1.71
N LEU A 316 -22.50 -5.16 -2.62
CA LEU A 316 -22.63 -6.58 -2.24
C LEU A 316 -21.31 -7.15 -1.68
N ALA A 317 -20.16 -6.83 -2.30
CA ALA A 317 -18.86 -7.26 -1.80
C ALA A 317 -18.56 -6.76 -0.38
N ASN A 318 -19.07 -5.57 -0.03
CA ASN A 318 -18.93 -4.89 1.26
C ASN A 318 -20.11 -5.16 2.22
N ASN A 319 -20.65 -6.36 2.21
CA ASN A 319 -21.72 -6.78 3.11
C ASN A 319 -22.96 -5.84 3.14
N GLY A 320 -23.27 -5.19 2.01
CA GLY A 320 -24.40 -4.30 1.87
C GLY A 320 -24.18 -2.84 2.26
N ILE A 321 -22.93 -2.45 2.46
CA ILE A 321 -22.52 -1.05 2.70
C ILE A 321 -21.96 -0.50 1.38
N CYS A 322 -22.52 0.61 0.91
CA CYS A 322 -22.00 1.28 -0.29
C CYS A 322 -20.59 1.84 -0.02
N PRO A 323 -19.56 1.47 -0.81
CA PRO A 323 -18.17 1.84 -0.53
C PRO A 323 -17.91 3.35 -0.60
N VAL A 324 -18.64 4.07 -1.42
CA VAL A 324 -18.42 5.51 -1.63
C VAL A 324 -19.27 6.42 -0.73
N THR A 325 -20.41 5.94 -0.22
CA THR A 325 -21.25 6.72 0.71
C THR A 325 -21.18 6.23 2.15
N GLN A 326 -20.62 5.06 2.36
CA GLN A 326 -20.56 4.36 3.66
C GLN A 326 -21.95 4.08 4.28
N GLN A 327 -23.00 4.20 3.50
CA GLN A 327 -24.38 3.91 3.94
C GLN A 327 -24.69 2.43 3.80
N ARG A 328 -25.33 1.87 4.81
CA ARG A 328 -25.90 0.52 4.72
C ARG A 328 -27.13 0.52 3.81
N VAL A 329 -27.04 -0.25 2.73
CA VAL A 329 -28.10 -0.41 1.73
C VAL A 329 -28.88 -1.71 1.98
N PHE A 330 -28.15 -2.81 2.29
CA PHE A 330 -28.71 -4.14 2.51
C PHE A 330 -28.27 -4.74 3.84
N GLN A 331 -29.12 -5.63 4.40
CA GLN A 331 -28.73 -6.43 5.55
C GLN A 331 -27.72 -7.50 5.14
N GLU A 332 -26.82 -7.87 6.06
CA GLU A 332 -25.78 -8.88 5.83
C GLU A 332 -26.35 -10.24 5.39
N SER A 333 -27.45 -10.67 6.02
CA SER A 333 -28.15 -11.92 5.67
C SER A 333 -28.72 -11.89 4.25
N THR A 334 -29.22 -10.75 3.80
CA THR A 334 -29.70 -10.51 2.43
C THR A 334 -28.57 -10.67 1.43
N VAL A 335 -27.43 -10.02 1.68
CA VAL A 335 -26.24 -10.12 0.82
C VAL A 335 -25.75 -11.55 0.72
N ARG A 336 -25.60 -12.25 1.86
CA ARG A 336 -25.17 -13.66 1.87
C ARG A 336 -26.08 -14.54 1.01
N ASN A 337 -27.40 -14.43 1.17
CA ASN A 337 -28.36 -15.19 0.38
C ASN A 337 -28.24 -14.87 -1.13
N CYS A 338 -28.08 -13.59 -1.45
CA CYS A 338 -27.93 -13.12 -2.82
C CYS A 338 -26.66 -13.67 -3.48
N LEU A 339 -25.52 -13.52 -2.83
CA LEU A 339 -24.23 -13.99 -3.36
C LEU A 339 -24.20 -15.52 -3.55
N THR A 340 -24.82 -16.28 -2.63
CA THR A 340 -24.96 -17.72 -2.76
C THR A 340 -25.72 -18.08 -4.04
N LEU A 341 -26.84 -17.43 -4.29
CA LEU A 341 -27.65 -17.71 -5.49
C LEU A 341 -27.00 -17.17 -6.78
N MET A 342 -26.28 -16.06 -6.72
CA MET A 342 -25.49 -15.57 -7.86
C MET A 342 -24.44 -16.61 -8.27
N GLN A 343 -23.73 -17.21 -7.33
CA GLN A 343 -22.72 -18.23 -7.62
C GLN A 343 -23.33 -19.49 -8.26
N MET A 344 -24.51 -19.91 -7.78
CA MET A 344 -25.15 -21.14 -8.25
C MET A 344 -25.92 -20.97 -9.55
N CYS A 345 -26.48 -19.78 -9.83
CA CYS A 345 -27.49 -19.57 -10.88
C CYS A 345 -27.27 -18.29 -11.72
N GLY A 346 -26.19 -17.52 -11.49
CA GLY A 346 -26.07 -16.16 -12.04
C GLY A 346 -25.64 -16.09 -13.51
N MET A 347 -24.98 -17.11 -14.02
CA MET A 347 -24.39 -17.14 -15.37
C MET A 347 -25.18 -18.05 -16.34
N TYR A 348 -26.50 -18.05 -16.19
CA TYR A 348 -27.40 -18.88 -16.97
C TYR A 348 -26.99 -20.38 -16.90
N ASP A 349 -27.08 -21.10 -18.03
CA ASP A 349 -26.70 -22.53 -18.10
C ASP A 349 -25.20 -22.77 -17.95
N GLY A 350 -24.38 -21.71 -18.00
CA GLY A 350 -22.93 -21.72 -17.76
C GLY A 350 -22.52 -21.54 -16.29
N SER A 351 -23.47 -21.44 -15.33
CA SER A 351 -23.16 -21.14 -13.92
C SER A 351 -22.23 -22.18 -13.27
N GLY A 352 -22.38 -23.46 -13.60
CA GLY A 352 -21.54 -24.54 -13.08
C GLY A 352 -20.10 -24.43 -13.56
N GLU A 353 -19.88 -24.26 -14.87
CA GLU A 353 -18.57 -24.08 -15.47
C GLU A 353 -17.88 -22.81 -14.92
N PHE A 354 -18.64 -21.71 -14.82
CA PHE A 354 -18.14 -20.46 -14.28
C PHE A 354 -17.71 -20.61 -12.81
N SER A 355 -18.49 -21.34 -12.00
CA SER A 355 -18.13 -21.61 -10.60
C SER A 355 -16.89 -22.49 -10.45
N VAL A 356 -16.64 -23.44 -11.36
CA VAL A 356 -15.45 -24.29 -11.32
C VAL A 356 -14.19 -23.52 -11.72
N HIS A 357 -14.26 -22.67 -12.73
CA HIS A 357 -13.08 -22.00 -13.27
C HIS A 357 -12.77 -20.66 -12.61
N ILE A 358 -13.79 -19.93 -12.15
CA ILE A 358 -13.65 -18.58 -11.58
C ILE A 358 -14.02 -18.56 -10.10
N GLY A 359 -15.05 -19.32 -9.72
CA GLY A 359 -15.43 -19.53 -8.33
C GLY A 359 -15.94 -18.30 -7.56
N LEU A 360 -16.51 -17.34 -8.29
CA LEU A 360 -16.99 -16.08 -7.71
C LEU A 360 -18.48 -15.88 -8.04
N PRO A 361 -19.25 -15.24 -7.14
CA PRO A 361 -20.61 -14.81 -7.43
C PRO A 361 -20.63 -13.85 -8.63
N ALA A 362 -21.45 -14.15 -9.63
CA ALA A 362 -21.56 -13.36 -10.84
C ALA A 362 -23.01 -13.27 -11.34
N LYS A 363 -23.31 -12.28 -12.17
CA LYS A 363 -24.59 -12.19 -12.88
C LYS A 363 -24.41 -11.60 -14.25
N SER A 364 -24.93 -12.31 -15.25
CA SER A 364 -24.95 -11.89 -16.65
C SER A 364 -26.29 -11.25 -17.04
N GLY A 365 -26.23 -10.29 -17.96
CA GLY A 365 -27.36 -9.64 -18.59
C GLY A 365 -27.19 -9.57 -20.11
N VAL A 366 -28.27 -9.82 -20.85
CA VAL A 366 -28.27 -9.80 -22.34
C VAL A 366 -28.01 -8.42 -22.94
N GLY A 367 -27.94 -7.36 -22.13
CA GLY A 367 -27.39 -6.05 -22.51
C GLY A 367 -25.86 -6.04 -22.62
N GLY A 368 -25.18 -7.15 -22.36
CA GLY A 368 -23.73 -7.32 -22.45
C GLY A 368 -23.00 -7.15 -21.12
N ALA A 369 -23.68 -6.88 -20.01
CA ALA A 369 -23.04 -6.74 -18.71
C ALA A 369 -22.82 -8.09 -18.01
N VAL A 370 -21.64 -8.26 -17.41
CA VAL A 370 -21.33 -9.29 -16.41
C VAL A 370 -20.85 -8.58 -15.15
N ILE A 371 -21.59 -8.72 -14.06
CA ILE A 371 -21.12 -8.31 -12.73
C ILE A 371 -20.41 -9.48 -12.06
N LEU A 372 -19.26 -9.20 -11.47
CA LEU A 372 -18.47 -10.13 -10.67
C LEU A 372 -18.29 -9.54 -9.28
N VAL A 373 -18.57 -10.34 -8.26
CA VAL A 373 -18.41 -9.91 -6.86
C VAL A 373 -17.26 -10.71 -6.23
N VAL A 374 -16.20 -10.02 -5.83
CA VAL A 374 -15.13 -10.60 -5.02
C VAL A 374 -15.42 -10.24 -3.55
N PRO A 375 -15.95 -11.16 -2.73
CA PRO A 375 -16.41 -10.85 -1.39
C PRO A 375 -15.30 -10.21 -0.53
N ARG A 376 -15.63 -9.12 0.16
CA ARG A 376 -14.72 -8.34 1.02
C ARG A 376 -13.53 -7.71 0.28
N LEU A 377 -13.61 -7.61 -1.06
CA LEU A 377 -12.54 -7.00 -1.84
C LEU A 377 -13.08 -5.97 -2.84
N MET A 378 -13.90 -6.37 -3.81
CA MET A 378 -14.38 -5.47 -4.87
C MET A 378 -15.59 -6.00 -5.63
N GLY A 379 -16.28 -5.10 -6.30
CA GLY A 379 -17.23 -5.39 -7.37
C GLY A 379 -16.65 -4.99 -8.72
N ILE A 380 -16.86 -5.83 -9.75
CA ILE A 380 -16.39 -5.56 -11.10
C ILE A 380 -17.57 -5.63 -12.06
N CYS A 381 -17.62 -4.72 -13.01
CA CYS A 381 -18.52 -4.77 -14.16
C CYS A 381 -17.70 -4.87 -15.44
N PHE A 382 -17.93 -5.91 -16.20
CA PHE A 382 -17.50 -6.04 -17.60
C PHE A 382 -18.71 -5.78 -18.48
N TRP A 383 -18.63 -4.84 -19.40
CA TRP A 383 -19.71 -4.59 -20.34
C TRP A 383 -19.20 -4.67 -21.76
N SER A 384 -19.72 -5.64 -22.52
CA SER A 384 -19.53 -5.75 -23.97
C SER A 384 -20.74 -6.47 -24.57
N PRO A 385 -21.35 -5.91 -25.63
CA PRO A 385 -22.61 -6.42 -26.21
C PRO A 385 -22.51 -7.77 -26.90
N ARG A 386 -21.30 -8.24 -27.27
CA ARG A 386 -21.08 -9.56 -27.90
C ARG A 386 -21.35 -10.68 -26.92
N LEU A 387 -22.39 -11.49 -27.19
CA LEU A 387 -22.85 -12.59 -26.34
C LEU A 387 -22.50 -13.94 -26.96
N ASP A 388 -22.24 -14.92 -26.10
CA ASP A 388 -22.14 -16.32 -26.45
C ASP A 388 -23.53 -16.95 -26.74
N PRO A 389 -23.62 -18.20 -27.21
CA PRO A 389 -24.92 -18.84 -27.44
C PRO A 389 -25.79 -19.01 -26.20
N ILE A 390 -25.23 -18.91 -24.99
CA ILE A 390 -25.95 -19.00 -23.71
C ILE A 390 -26.50 -17.63 -23.29
N GLY A 391 -25.92 -16.54 -23.83
CA GLY A 391 -26.31 -15.16 -23.53
C GLY A 391 -25.38 -14.41 -22.60
N ASN A 392 -24.19 -14.93 -22.31
CA ASN A 392 -23.15 -14.27 -21.52
C ASN A 392 -22.25 -13.42 -22.41
N SER A 393 -21.76 -12.28 -21.93
CA SER A 393 -20.76 -11.48 -22.64
C SER A 393 -19.49 -12.27 -22.83
N VAL A 394 -19.07 -12.48 -24.10
CA VAL A 394 -17.85 -13.24 -24.46
C VAL A 394 -16.62 -12.60 -23.83
N ARG A 395 -16.44 -11.28 -24.04
CA ARG A 395 -15.32 -10.54 -23.47
C ARG A 395 -15.35 -10.46 -21.95
N GLY A 396 -16.56 -10.33 -21.38
CA GLY A 396 -16.73 -10.30 -19.91
C GLY A 396 -16.34 -11.62 -19.24
N VAL A 397 -16.69 -12.76 -19.85
CA VAL A 397 -16.31 -14.10 -19.35
C VAL A 397 -14.82 -14.36 -19.54
N ASP A 398 -14.23 -13.95 -20.70
CA ASP A 398 -12.80 -14.08 -20.95
C ASP A 398 -11.97 -13.28 -19.92
N MET A 399 -12.33 -12.02 -19.66
CA MET A 399 -11.69 -11.22 -18.60
C MET A 399 -11.78 -11.90 -17.24
N ALA A 400 -12.94 -12.39 -16.84
CA ALA A 400 -13.11 -13.06 -15.55
C ALA A 400 -12.25 -14.33 -15.44
N LYS A 401 -12.12 -15.12 -16.52
CA LYS A 401 -11.25 -16.30 -16.58
C LYS A 401 -9.77 -15.92 -16.40
N ARG A 402 -9.29 -14.90 -17.12
CA ARG A 402 -7.91 -14.41 -17.03
C ARG A 402 -7.57 -13.88 -15.64
N LEU A 403 -8.47 -13.11 -15.03
CA LEU A 403 -8.28 -12.62 -13.67
C LEU A 403 -8.19 -13.76 -12.66
N ALA A 404 -9.03 -14.80 -12.77
CA ALA A 404 -8.96 -15.98 -11.91
C ALA A 404 -7.67 -16.79 -12.08
N GLN A 405 -7.00 -16.69 -13.25
CA GLN A 405 -5.68 -17.30 -13.47
C GLN A 405 -4.54 -16.49 -12.90
N ILE A 406 -4.66 -15.16 -12.85
CA ILE A 406 -3.62 -14.25 -12.34
C ILE A 406 -3.73 -14.06 -10.82
N TYR A 407 -4.97 -13.88 -10.33
CA TYR A 407 -5.23 -13.53 -8.93
C TYR A 407 -5.88 -14.65 -8.13
N ARG A 408 -5.55 -14.71 -6.86
CA ARG A 408 -6.18 -15.59 -5.86
C ARG A 408 -7.50 -14.97 -5.39
N MET A 409 -8.58 -15.26 -6.11
CA MET A 409 -9.90 -14.69 -5.84
C MET A 409 -11.01 -15.74 -5.70
N HIS A 410 -10.75 -17.00 -6.04
CA HIS A 410 -11.74 -18.06 -5.94
C HIS A 410 -12.19 -18.22 -4.48
N VAL A 411 -13.49 -18.38 -4.22
CA VAL A 411 -14.05 -18.47 -2.84
C VAL A 411 -13.46 -19.62 -2.02
N TYR A 412 -12.89 -20.63 -2.67
CA TYR A 412 -12.22 -21.77 -2.05
C TYR A 412 -10.68 -21.66 -2.07
N ASP A 413 -10.12 -20.54 -2.53
CA ASP A 413 -8.69 -20.29 -2.37
C ASP A 413 -8.37 -20.14 -0.88
N GLY A 414 -7.59 -21.05 -0.30
CA GLY A 414 -7.25 -21.05 1.12
C GLY A 414 -6.09 -20.08 1.46
N ALA A 415 -5.88 -19.85 2.74
CA ALA A 415 -4.81 -18.95 3.23
C ALA A 415 -3.41 -19.59 3.17
N ALA A 416 -3.34 -20.93 3.12
CA ALA A 416 -2.08 -21.72 3.12
C ALA A 416 -1.81 -22.30 1.73
N GLU A 417 -1.80 -21.51 0.70
CA GLU A 417 -1.80 -22.06 -0.63
C GLU A 417 -0.56 -21.97 -1.43
N ARG A 418 -0.41 -23.05 -2.14
CA ARG A 418 0.51 -23.44 -3.17
C ARG A 418 0.08 -22.90 -4.54
N SER A 419 0.03 -21.61 -4.73
CA SER A 419 -0.41 -20.99 -5.99
C SER A 419 0.52 -19.90 -6.44
N SER A 420 0.95 -19.95 -7.69
CA SER A 420 1.68 -18.86 -8.37
C SER A 420 0.84 -17.60 -8.56
N ARG A 421 -0.46 -17.66 -8.20
CA ARG A 421 -1.38 -16.52 -8.37
C ARG A 421 -1.18 -15.48 -7.27
N ILE A 422 -1.30 -14.23 -7.67
CA ILE A 422 -1.11 -13.06 -6.80
C ILE A 422 -2.32 -12.90 -5.86
N ASP A 423 -2.07 -12.70 -4.57
CA ASP A 423 -3.13 -12.24 -3.65
C ASP A 423 -3.25 -10.71 -3.75
N PRO A 424 -4.35 -10.18 -4.28
CA PRO A 424 -4.50 -8.74 -4.47
C PRO A 424 -4.68 -7.95 -3.16
N ARG A 425 -4.81 -8.63 -2.02
CA ARG A 425 -4.95 -8.03 -0.67
C ARG A 425 -3.61 -7.73 -0.01
N VAL A 426 -2.51 -8.15 -0.63
CA VAL A 426 -1.15 -8.01 -0.08
C VAL A 426 -0.26 -7.37 -1.12
N THR A 427 0.61 -6.44 -0.72
CA THR A 427 1.57 -5.84 -1.66
C THR A 427 2.50 -6.92 -2.23
N THR A 428 2.84 -6.78 -3.50
CA THR A 428 3.76 -7.69 -4.20
C THR A 428 5.13 -7.69 -3.53
N ALA A 429 5.63 -6.52 -3.12
CA ALA A 429 6.88 -6.38 -2.38
C ALA A 429 6.84 -7.15 -1.05
N ARG A 430 5.78 -6.98 -0.27
CA ARG A 430 5.59 -7.73 1.00
C ARG A 430 5.48 -9.23 0.77
N SER A 431 4.78 -9.65 -0.29
CA SER A 431 4.64 -11.07 -0.64
C SER A 431 5.99 -11.68 -1.00
N ARG A 432 6.80 -11.00 -1.83
CA ARG A 432 8.15 -11.45 -2.22
C ARG A 432 9.10 -11.49 -1.02
N ALA A 433 9.19 -10.40 -0.25
CA ALA A 433 10.02 -10.33 0.94
C ALA A 433 9.70 -11.45 1.92
N ARG A 434 8.40 -11.71 2.14
CA ARG A 434 7.95 -12.81 3.00
C ARG A 434 8.34 -14.18 2.46
N GLN A 435 8.16 -14.45 1.15
CA GLN A 435 8.54 -15.73 0.54
C GLN A 435 10.04 -15.98 0.66
N THR A 436 10.87 -14.97 0.35
CA THR A 436 12.33 -15.05 0.50
C THR A 436 12.72 -15.29 1.96
N SER A 437 12.17 -14.53 2.90
CA SER A 437 12.44 -14.71 4.33
C SER A 437 12.05 -16.11 4.83
N LEU A 438 10.91 -16.64 4.40
CA LEU A 438 10.48 -18.00 4.74
C LEU A 438 11.42 -19.05 4.15
N ALA A 439 11.88 -18.88 2.90
CA ALA A 439 12.79 -19.81 2.25
C ALA A 439 14.17 -19.82 2.95
N LEU A 440 14.69 -18.66 3.27
CA LEU A 440 15.95 -18.50 4.03
C LEU A 440 15.85 -19.16 5.41
N ARG A 441 14.78 -18.87 6.15
CA ARG A 441 14.55 -19.48 7.46
C ARG A 441 14.43 -20.99 7.38
N ALA A 442 13.66 -21.52 6.42
CA ALA A 442 13.49 -22.95 6.22
C ALA A 442 14.81 -23.63 5.88
N ALA A 443 15.65 -22.99 5.05
CA ALA A 443 16.99 -23.47 4.72
C ALA A 443 17.92 -23.48 5.94
N ASN A 444 17.89 -22.40 6.73
CA ASN A 444 18.72 -22.25 7.93
C ASN A 444 18.42 -23.31 9.00
N ILE A 445 17.15 -23.71 9.18
CA ILE A 445 16.76 -24.72 10.18
C ILE A 445 16.62 -26.13 9.61
N GLY A 446 16.91 -26.35 8.32
CA GLY A 446 16.82 -27.65 7.66
C GLY A 446 15.40 -28.15 7.38
N ASP A 447 14.40 -27.26 7.32
CA ASP A 447 13.00 -27.63 7.05
C ASP A 447 12.73 -27.80 5.54
N ILE A 448 13.11 -28.97 5.03
CA ILE A 448 12.93 -29.33 3.63
C ILE A 448 11.45 -29.31 3.20
N ARG A 449 10.50 -29.60 4.11
CA ARG A 449 9.07 -29.61 3.75
C ARG A 449 8.57 -28.21 3.43
N SER A 450 8.93 -27.22 4.24
CA SER A 450 8.60 -25.83 3.97
C SER A 450 9.23 -25.35 2.68
N LEU A 451 10.49 -25.71 2.36
CA LEU A 451 11.12 -25.39 1.10
C LEU A 451 10.44 -26.05 -0.10
N GLN A 452 10.04 -27.32 0.00
CA GLN A 452 9.28 -28.00 -1.02
C GLN A 452 7.95 -27.30 -1.28
N HIS A 453 7.25 -26.85 -0.21
CA HIS A 453 6.03 -26.09 -0.35
C HIS A 453 6.24 -24.75 -1.05
N LEU A 454 7.28 -23.99 -0.67
CA LEU A 454 7.61 -22.72 -1.30
C LEU A 454 7.98 -22.90 -2.79
N TYR A 455 8.72 -23.97 -3.12
CA TYR A 455 9.06 -24.30 -4.50
C TYR A 455 7.82 -24.64 -5.33
N ASP A 456 6.92 -25.49 -4.79
CA ASP A 456 5.65 -25.83 -5.41
C ASP A 456 4.73 -24.61 -5.60
N ASP A 457 4.89 -23.60 -4.75
CA ASP A 457 4.21 -22.29 -4.82
C ASP A 457 4.89 -21.29 -5.77
N ASN A 458 5.87 -21.73 -6.55
CA ASN A 458 6.66 -20.90 -7.45
C ASN A 458 7.48 -19.78 -6.74
N ALA A 459 7.81 -19.94 -5.48
CA ALA A 459 8.77 -19.05 -4.84
C ALA A 459 10.14 -19.18 -5.51
N ASP A 460 10.79 -18.06 -5.76
CA ASP A 460 12.14 -18.04 -6.34
C ASP A 460 13.17 -18.36 -5.26
N LEU A 461 13.53 -19.64 -5.14
CA LEU A 461 14.53 -20.10 -4.17
C LEU A 461 15.97 -19.72 -4.54
N SER A 462 16.19 -19.07 -5.68
CA SER A 462 17.50 -18.51 -6.03
C SER A 462 17.73 -17.11 -5.43
N LYS A 463 16.67 -16.48 -4.92
CA LYS A 463 16.76 -15.16 -4.29
C LYS A 463 17.44 -15.24 -2.94
N GLY A 464 18.39 -14.34 -2.74
CA GLY A 464 19.05 -14.13 -1.46
C GLY A 464 18.32 -13.09 -0.60
N ASP A 465 18.78 -12.93 0.62
CA ASP A 465 18.52 -11.74 1.43
C ASP A 465 19.25 -10.51 0.84
N TYR A 466 19.21 -9.41 1.57
CA TYR A 466 19.91 -8.17 1.20
C TYR A 466 21.45 -8.31 1.23
N ASP A 467 21.99 -9.38 1.80
CA ASP A 467 23.40 -9.78 1.70
C ASP A 467 23.65 -10.70 0.51
N ASN A 468 22.62 -10.91 -0.30
CA ASN A 468 22.63 -11.84 -1.42
C ASN A 468 22.87 -13.31 -1.00
N ARG A 469 22.70 -13.62 0.30
CA ARG A 469 22.78 -14.98 0.81
C ARG A 469 21.52 -15.73 0.49
N THR A 470 21.61 -16.74 -0.35
CA THR A 470 20.49 -17.57 -0.80
C THR A 470 20.18 -18.68 0.20
N PRO A 471 19.02 -19.38 0.07
CA PRO A 471 18.74 -20.61 0.82
C PRO A 471 19.86 -21.64 0.73
N MET A 472 20.60 -21.68 -0.42
CA MET A 472 21.74 -22.56 -0.60
C MET A 472 22.90 -22.21 0.34
N HIS A 473 23.21 -20.92 0.53
CA HIS A 473 24.24 -20.44 1.45
C HIS A 473 23.92 -20.85 2.89
N LEU A 474 22.67 -20.58 3.35
CA LEU A 474 22.28 -20.87 4.73
C LEU A 474 22.23 -22.38 5.00
N ALA A 475 21.72 -23.18 4.07
CA ALA A 475 21.71 -24.63 4.20
C ALA A 475 23.13 -25.22 4.20
N ALA A 476 24.05 -24.63 3.45
CA ALA A 476 25.46 -25.05 3.39
C ALA A 476 26.20 -24.66 4.68
N ALA A 477 25.97 -23.45 5.20
CA ALA A 477 26.56 -22.96 6.45
C ALA A 477 26.19 -23.82 7.67
N GLU A 478 24.92 -24.30 7.71
CA GLU A 478 24.38 -25.12 8.83
C GLU A 478 24.51 -26.64 8.59
N GLY A 479 25.04 -27.05 7.42
CA GLY A 479 25.29 -28.47 7.10
C GLY A 479 24.03 -29.29 6.76
N HIS A 480 22.98 -28.67 6.27
CA HIS A 480 21.70 -29.35 5.96
C HIS A 480 21.74 -30.06 4.61
N LEU A 481 22.39 -31.23 4.55
CA LEU A 481 22.65 -32.02 3.35
C LEU A 481 21.41 -32.25 2.48
N GLU A 482 20.27 -32.63 3.08
CA GLU A 482 19.04 -32.92 2.32
C GLU A 482 18.42 -31.65 1.69
N VAL A 483 18.57 -30.49 2.34
CA VAL A 483 18.14 -29.19 1.80
C VAL A 483 19.04 -28.81 0.62
N VAL A 484 20.37 -28.92 0.78
CA VAL A 484 21.33 -28.65 -0.31
C VAL A 484 21.05 -29.56 -1.51
N ARG A 485 20.80 -30.87 -1.27
CA ARG A 485 20.41 -31.80 -2.34
C ARG A 485 19.14 -31.37 -3.04
N PHE A 486 18.08 -31.04 -2.30
CA PHE A 486 16.82 -30.59 -2.86
C PHE A 486 16.98 -29.35 -3.73
N LEU A 487 17.77 -28.36 -3.28
CA LEU A 487 18.02 -27.13 -4.03
C LEU A 487 18.78 -27.43 -5.35
N LEU A 488 19.79 -28.30 -5.31
CA LEU A 488 20.56 -28.73 -6.47
C LEU A 488 19.70 -29.54 -7.48
N ASP A 489 18.86 -30.45 -6.98
CA ASP A 489 17.94 -31.25 -7.81
C ASP A 489 16.91 -30.37 -8.54
N ASN A 490 16.64 -29.17 -8.04
CA ASN A 490 15.76 -28.16 -8.64
C ASN A 490 16.53 -27.04 -9.37
N GLU A 491 17.77 -27.32 -9.81
CA GLU A 491 18.59 -26.45 -10.62
C GLU A 491 18.96 -25.08 -9.98
N ILE A 492 18.87 -24.97 -8.65
CA ILE A 492 19.33 -23.76 -7.95
C ILE A 492 20.86 -23.74 -7.96
N SER A 493 21.44 -22.60 -8.35
CA SER A 493 22.87 -22.45 -8.54
C SER A 493 23.67 -22.67 -7.24
N ALA A 494 24.70 -23.51 -7.31
CA ALA A 494 25.69 -23.70 -6.25
C ALA A 494 26.77 -22.62 -6.17
N ASN A 495 26.83 -21.73 -7.20
CA ASN A 495 27.87 -20.71 -7.37
C ASN A 495 27.32 -19.28 -7.27
N HIS A 496 26.23 -19.09 -6.52
CA HIS A 496 25.78 -17.74 -6.22
C HIS A 496 26.76 -17.09 -5.26
N HIS A 497 27.10 -15.83 -5.51
CA HIS A 497 28.00 -15.08 -4.63
C HIS A 497 27.17 -14.23 -3.67
N ASP A 498 27.51 -14.29 -2.39
CA ASP A 498 27.06 -13.30 -1.44
C ASP A 498 27.74 -11.94 -1.69
N ARG A 499 27.39 -10.94 -0.93
CA ARG A 499 27.96 -9.58 -1.08
C ARG A 499 29.45 -9.46 -0.80
N TRP A 500 30.05 -10.46 -0.13
CA TRP A 500 31.49 -10.50 0.14
C TRP A 500 32.25 -11.37 -0.86
N GLY A 501 31.55 -11.88 -1.86
CA GLY A 501 32.09 -12.77 -2.87
C GLY A 501 32.24 -14.22 -2.42
N GLY A 502 31.66 -14.59 -1.26
CA GLY A 502 31.59 -15.96 -0.76
C GLY A 502 30.55 -16.78 -1.53
N THR A 503 30.75 -18.09 -1.61
CA THR A 503 29.83 -19.04 -2.22
C THR A 503 29.30 -20.01 -1.17
N PRO A 504 28.20 -20.75 -1.42
CA PRO A 504 27.75 -21.81 -0.54
C PRO A 504 28.82 -22.84 -0.19
N LEU A 505 29.81 -23.03 -1.08
CA LEU A 505 30.94 -23.91 -0.81
C LEU A 505 31.85 -23.34 0.28
N ASP A 506 32.14 -22.04 0.26
CA ASP A 506 32.94 -21.39 1.29
C ASP A 506 32.25 -21.46 2.66
N ASP A 507 30.91 -21.24 2.69
CA ASP A 507 30.12 -21.39 3.90
C ASP A 507 30.19 -22.83 4.47
N ALA A 508 30.07 -23.84 3.61
CA ALA A 508 30.20 -25.25 4.02
C ALA A 508 31.61 -25.59 4.51
N GLU A 509 32.65 -25.02 3.91
CA GLU A 509 34.05 -25.20 4.32
C GLU A 509 34.32 -24.51 5.67
N LEU A 510 33.78 -23.34 5.90
CA LEU A 510 33.84 -22.63 7.18
C LEU A 510 33.15 -23.43 8.30
N GLY A 511 31.96 -23.99 8.02
CA GLY A 511 31.23 -24.88 8.93
C GLY A 511 31.80 -26.29 9.09
N ASN A 512 32.85 -26.68 8.30
CA ASN A 512 33.43 -28.03 8.25
C ASN A 512 32.42 -29.15 7.93
N HIS A 513 31.42 -28.87 7.08
CA HIS A 513 30.36 -29.80 6.69
C HIS A 513 30.80 -30.68 5.50
N THR A 514 31.60 -31.72 5.77
CA THR A 514 32.24 -32.55 4.75
C THR A 514 31.29 -33.16 3.71
N ASP A 515 30.11 -33.64 4.14
CA ASP A 515 29.12 -34.26 3.25
C ASP A 515 28.51 -33.24 2.29
N VAL A 516 28.28 -32.00 2.77
CA VAL A 516 27.78 -30.87 1.96
C VAL A 516 28.85 -30.40 0.97
N ILE A 517 30.11 -30.29 1.43
CA ILE A 517 31.26 -29.93 0.58
C ILE A 517 31.39 -30.91 -0.58
N GLU A 518 31.33 -32.23 -0.30
CA GLU A 518 31.40 -33.25 -1.35
C GLU A 518 30.25 -33.13 -2.35
N LEU A 519 29.02 -32.93 -1.87
CA LEU A 519 27.84 -32.79 -2.71
C LEU A 519 27.93 -31.55 -3.60
N LEU A 520 28.29 -30.39 -3.04
CA LEU A 520 28.44 -29.14 -3.78
C LEU A 520 29.52 -29.27 -4.88
N LYS A 521 30.70 -29.85 -4.55
CA LYS A 521 31.79 -30.08 -5.52
C LYS A 521 31.40 -31.04 -6.64
N GLN A 522 30.59 -32.07 -6.34
CA GLN A 522 30.05 -32.97 -7.36
C GLN A 522 29.13 -32.25 -8.38
N HIS A 523 28.48 -31.15 -7.96
CA HIS A 523 27.61 -30.33 -8.81
C HIS A 523 28.29 -29.09 -9.36
N GLY A 524 29.63 -29.03 -9.33
CA GLY A 524 30.42 -27.98 -9.96
C GLY A 524 30.50 -26.69 -9.15
N ALA A 525 30.38 -26.78 -7.82
CA ALA A 525 30.60 -25.60 -6.97
C ALA A 525 32.10 -25.23 -6.96
N GLU A 526 32.34 -23.93 -7.12
CA GLU A 526 33.67 -23.33 -7.10
C GLU A 526 33.81 -22.45 -5.84
N PRO A 527 34.99 -22.34 -5.24
CA PRO A 527 35.23 -21.44 -4.11
C PRO A 527 35.16 -19.99 -4.59
N GLY A 528 34.59 -19.11 -3.78
CA GLY A 528 34.54 -17.68 -4.03
C GLY A 528 35.85 -16.98 -3.68
N ASN A 529 35.86 -15.66 -3.92
CA ASN A 529 37.00 -14.77 -3.50
C ASN A 529 36.59 -14.01 -2.24
N SER A 530 36.17 -14.72 -1.18
CA SER A 530 35.69 -14.05 0.03
C SER A 530 36.80 -13.20 0.68
N GLN A 531 36.53 -11.91 0.83
CA GLN A 531 37.34 -11.01 1.65
C GLN A 531 36.80 -10.98 3.09
N HIS A 532 36.65 -12.14 3.72
CA HIS A 532 36.36 -12.20 5.15
C HIS A 532 37.59 -11.86 5.95
N ASP A 533 37.57 -10.70 6.58
CA ASP A 533 38.50 -10.37 7.65
C ASP A 533 37.98 -10.90 8.97
N ASP A 534 38.70 -11.81 9.62
CA ASP A 534 38.33 -12.49 10.87
C ASP A 534 38.28 -11.55 12.10
N SER A 535 37.71 -10.35 11.98
CA SER A 535 37.53 -9.45 13.12
C SER A 535 36.28 -9.82 13.91
N GLU A 536 36.49 -10.14 15.18
CA GLU A 536 35.53 -10.56 16.19
C GLU A 536 34.15 -9.84 16.08
N SER A 537 33.09 -10.63 15.92
CA SER A 537 31.71 -10.17 15.94
C SER A 537 31.36 -9.55 17.31
N ILE A 538 31.18 -8.25 17.35
CA ILE A 538 30.57 -7.58 18.50
C ILE A 538 29.06 -7.71 18.33
N ALA A 539 28.45 -8.69 19.00
CA ALA A 539 27.02 -8.81 19.11
C ALA A 539 26.45 -7.59 19.86
N THR A 540 25.79 -6.71 19.15
CA THR A 540 25.06 -5.59 19.79
C THR A 540 23.70 -6.08 20.27
N GLU A 541 23.45 -5.97 21.57
CA GLU A 541 22.15 -6.24 22.24
C GLU A 541 20.97 -5.38 21.75
N GLN A 542 21.15 -4.57 20.71
CA GLN A 542 20.13 -3.60 20.24
C GLN A 542 19.13 -4.16 19.22
N ALA A 543 19.35 -5.36 18.65
CA ALA A 543 18.47 -5.96 17.64
C ALA A 543 17.10 -6.45 18.17
N ALA A 544 16.86 -6.42 19.46
CA ALA A 544 15.67 -7.01 20.09
C ALA A 544 14.50 -6.03 20.29
N GLN A 545 14.54 -4.80 19.79
CA GLN A 545 13.62 -3.73 20.20
C GLN A 545 12.44 -3.46 19.25
N TYR A 546 12.39 -4.10 18.06
CA TYR A 546 11.31 -3.87 17.10
C TYR A 546 10.38 -5.10 17.01
N GLY A 547 9.16 -4.95 17.49
CA GLY A 547 8.18 -6.02 17.63
C GLY A 547 7.52 -6.51 16.33
N ASP A 548 7.86 -5.93 15.18
CA ASP A 548 7.35 -6.35 13.86
C ASP A 548 8.51 -6.54 12.89
N THR A 549 9.06 -7.76 12.88
CA THR A 549 10.16 -8.14 12.00
C THR A 549 9.78 -8.08 10.52
N ASP A 550 8.50 -8.35 10.16
CA ASP A 550 8.04 -8.30 8.77
C ASP A 550 8.03 -6.86 8.23
N ALA A 551 7.69 -5.88 9.07
CA ALA A 551 7.63 -4.48 8.66
C ALA A 551 9.03 -3.86 8.45
N VAL A 552 10.01 -4.24 9.28
CA VAL A 552 11.41 -3.84 9.08
C VAL A 552 11.97 -4.45 7.80
N VAL A 553 11.68 -5.72 7.53
CA VAL A 553 12.07 -6.39 6.28
C VAL A 553 11.45 -5.67 5.07
N GLU A 554 10.17 -5.27 5.14
CA GLU A 554 9.51 -4.50 4.07
C GLU A 554 10.23 -3.16 3.79
N LEU A 555 10.63 -2.42 4.84
CA LEU A 555 11.40 -1.17 4.73
C LEU A 555 12.76 -1.40 4.05
N LEU A 556 13.47 -2.43 4.48
CA LEU A 556 14.80 -2.76 3.96
C LEU A 556 14.76 -3.15 2.49
N TRP A 557 13.83 -4.02 2.09
CA TRP A 557 13.63 -4.38 0.70
C TRP A 557 13.20 -3.20 -0.17
N ALA A 558 12.30 -2.34 0.32
CA ALA A 558 11.90 -1.15 -0.39
C ALA A 558 13.08 -0.24 -0.70
N ALA A 559 14.03 -0.11 0.24
CA ALA A 559 15.26 0.65 0.03
C ALA A 559 16.20 0.00 -1.01
N ALA A 560 16.37 -1.33 -0.95
CA ALA A 560 17.20 -2.07 -1.88
C ALA A 560 16.65 -2.05 -3.32
N GLU A 561 15.33 -2.08 -3.49
CA GLU A 561 14.65 -2.08 -4.80
C GLU A 561 14.32 -0.67 -5.34
N ASN A 562 14.71 0.41 -4.64
CA ASN A 562 14.36 1.81 -4.97
C ASN A 562 12.83 2.07 -5.02
N ASP A 563 12.07 1.36 -4.19
CA ASP A 563 10.61 1.48 -4.12
C ASP A 563 10.20 2.58 -3.14
N ILE A 564 10.19 3.83 -3.64
CA ILE A 564 9.87 5.02 -2.85
C ILE A 564 8.44 4.96 -2.29
N ASP A 565 7.49 4.39 -3.02
CA ASP A 565 6.11 4.29 -2.56
C ASP A 565 5.99 3.37 -1.33
N ASN A 566 6.72 2.26 -1.31
CA ASN A 566 6.79 1.39 -0.12
C ASN A 566 7.62 2.00 1.02
N LEU A 567 8.71 2.71 0.74
CA LEU A 567 9.44 3.49 1.76
C LEU A 567 8.50 4.48 2.44
N ARG A 568 7.74 5.25 1.65
CA ARG A 568 6.74 6.20 2.14
C ARG A 568 5.68 5.53 3.03
N ARG A 569 5.16 4.39 2.61
CA ARG A 569 4.19 3.60 3.40
C ARG A 569 4.77 3.13 4.73
N CYS A 570 6.00 2.61 4.73
CA CYS A 570 6.66 2.16 5.95
C CYS A 570 6.84 3.30 6.95
N LEU A 571 7.29 4.47 6.51
CA LEU A 571 7.44 5.64 7.38
C LEU A 571 6.08 6.19 7.86
N ALA A 572 5.06 6.20 7.01
CA ALA A 572 3.70 6.59 7.39
C ALA A 572 3.10 5.66 8.46
N LYS A 573 3.42 4.37 8.44
CA LYS A 573 3.08 3.39 9.51
C LYS A 573 3.83 3.66 10.81
N GLY A 574 4.87 4.51 10.79
CA GLY A 574 5.69 4.86 11.95
C GLY A 574 6.85 3.90 12.17
N ILE A 575 7.27 3.15 11.14
CA ILE A 575 8.51 2.37 11.19
C ILE A 575 9.66 3.39 11.14
N PRO A 576 10.58 3.39 12.11
CA PRO A 576 11.69 4.34 12.09
C PRO A 576 12.58 4.11 10.87
N ALA A 577 12.99 5.17 10.18
CA ALA A 577 13.96 5.07 9.09
C ALA A 577 15.28 4.40 9.54
N SER A 578 15.63 4.54 10.83
CA SER A 578 16.80 3.94 11.48
C SER A 578 16.62 2.47 11.86
N ALA A 579 15.47 1.85 11.59
CA ALA A 579 15.26 0.44 11.85
C ALA A 579 16.30 -0.40 11.10
N ALA A 580 16.87 -1.37 11.80
CA ALA A 580 17.96 -2.19 11.30
C ALA A 580 17.62 -3.68 11.43
N ASP A 581 18.28 -4.48 10.60
CA ASP A 581 18.24 -5.93 10.70
C ASP A 581 19.11 -6.47 11.84
N TYR A 582 19.23 -7.80 11.92
CA TYR A 582 20.08 -8.48 12.90
C TYR A 582 21.58 -8.21 12.72
N ASP A 583 22.01 -7.71 11.55
CA ASP A 583 23.38 -7.31 11.25
C ASP A 583 23.63 -5.82 11.54
N GLY A 584 22.63 -5.11 12.02
CA GLY A 584 22.68 -3.67 12.27
C GLY A 584 22.62 -2.82 10.99
N ARG A 585 22.24 -3.43 9.84
CA ARG A 585 22.11 -2.72 8.57
C ARG A 585 20.76 -2.05 8.47
N THR A 586 20.77 -0.79 8.12
CA THR A 586 19.59 0.03 7.93
C THR A 586 19.20 0.11 6.45
N ALA A 587 18.01 0.66 6.18
CA ALA A 587 17.55 0.95 4.83
C ALA A 587 18.59 1.77 4.02
N LEU A 588 19.32 2.70 4.67
CA LEU A 588 20.35 3.50 4.00
C LEU A 588 21.60 2.68 3.61
N HIS A 589 21.98 1.66 4.41
CA HIS A 589 23.05 0.73 4.03
C HIS A 589 22.70 -0.02 2.75
N LEU A 590 21.47 -0.54 2.66
CA LEU A 590 21.05 -1.31 1.49
C LEU A 590 20.92 -0.44 0.25
N ALA A 591 20.23 0.70 0.37
CA ALA A 591 20.12 1.65 -0.74
C ALA A 591 21.51 2.10 -1.24
N ALA A 592 22.45 2.31 -0.31
CA ALA A 592 23.81 2.71 -0.65
C ALA A 592 24.59 1.61 -1.36
N SER A 593 24.51 0.38 -0.87
CA SER A 593 25.14 -0.80 -1.47
C SER A 593 24.64 -1.06 -2.90
N ASP A 594 23.32 -0.95 -3.11
CA ASP A 594 22.69 -1.24 -4.39
C ASP A 594 22.71 -0.06 -5.37
N GLY A 595 23.18 1.13 -4.92
CA GLY A 595 23.32 2.32 -5.74
C GLY A 595 21.98 3.04 -6.03
N GLN A 596 21.00 2.92 -5.12
CA GLN A 596 19.65 3.43 -5.27
C GLN A 596 19.57 4.92 -4.90
N VAL A 597 19.88 5.77 -5.87
CA VAL A 597 20.04 7.22 -5.69
C VAL A 597 18.79 7.89 -5.09
N ASP A 598 17.59 7.52 -5.56
CA ASP A 598 16.35 8.17 -5.10
C ASP A 598 15.98 7.71 -3.68
N ALA A 599 16.18 6.42 -3.37
CA ALA A 599 15.99 5.90 -2.02
C ALA A 599 16.98 6.55 -1.02
N VAL A 600 18.25 6.74 -1.42
CA VAL A 600 19.26 7.45 -0.61
C VAL A 600 18.82 8.90 -0.36
N LYS A 601 18.40 9.63 -1.38
CA LYS A 601 17.90 11.01 -1.23
C LYS A 601 16.69 11.07 -0.29
N TYR A 602 15.72 10.19 -0.51
CA TYR A 602 14.52 10.12 0.30
C TYR A 602 14.84 9.83 1.77
N LEU A 603 15.69 8.83 2.05
CA LEU A 603 16.11 8.49 3.41
C LEU A 603 16.90 9.61 4.10
N LEU A 604 17.78 10.31 3.38
CA LEU A 604 18.51 11.46 3.89
C LEU A 604 17.59 12.64 4.24
N ALA A 605 16.53 12.87 3.44
CA ALA A 605 15.52 13.89 3.72
C ALA A 605 14.69 13.57 4.97
N HIS A 606 14.63 12.28 5.36
CA HIS A 606 13.85 11.78 6.50
C HIS A 606 14.70 11.49 7.76
N ASP A 607 15.72 12.29 8.01
CA ASP A 607 16.57 12.24 9.22
C ASP A 607 17.17 10.85 9.52
N HIS A 608 17.41 10.04 8.45
CA HIS A 608 18.10 8.78 8.64
C HIS A 608 19.50 9.01 9.19
N PRO A 609 19.91 8.30 10.26
CA PRO A 609 21.26 8.47 10.79
C PRO A 609 22.32 7.99 9.77
N ILE A 610 23.18 8.91 9.35
CA ILE A 610 24.15 8.69 8.26
C ILE A 610 25.34 7.84 8.72
N LEU A 611 25.72 7.94 10.00
CA LEU A 611 26.92 7.33 10.58
C LEU A 611 26.62 6.03 11.35
N VAL A 612 25.45 5.42 11.14
CA VAL A 612 25.15 4.11 11.71
C VAL A 612 26.13 3.10 11.17
N ARG A 613 26.62 2.24 12.05
CA ARG A 613 27.56 1.18 11.69
C ARG A 613 26.89 -0.17 11.82
N ASP A 614 27.08 -0.99 10.81
CA ASP A 614 26.67 -2.39 10.83
C ASP A 614 27.61 -3.23 11.74
N ARG A 615 27.37 -4.52 11.86
CA ARG A 615 28.19 -5.43 12.67
C ARG A 615 29.65 -5.56 12.22
N TRP A 616 29.96 -5.19 10.98
CA TRP A 616 31.32 -5.14 10.45
C TRP A 616 31.96 -3.76 10.59
N ASN A 617 31.31 -2.87 11.33
CA ASN A 617 31.75 -1.50 11.58
C ASN A 617 31.75 -0.61 10.32
N ALA A 618 31.04 -1.00 9.25
CA ALA A 618 30.88 -0.23 8.02
C ALA A 618 29.71 0.75 8.11
N THR A 619 29.86 1.94 7.51
CA THR A 619 28.79 2.92 7.31
C THR A 619 28.15 2.74 5.93
N PRO A 620 26.95 3.34 5.67
CA PRO A 620 26.37 3.36 4.33
C PRO A 620 27.32 3.90 3.25
N LEU A 621 28.16 4.90 3.60
CA LEU A 621 29.19 5.43 2.68
C LEU A 621 30.28 4.39 2.38
N ASP A 622 30.69 3.60 3.38
CA ASP A 622 31.68 2.54 3.19
C ASP A 622 31.09 1.44 2.29
N ASP A 623 29.81 1.10 2.43
CA ASP A 623 29.11 0.19 1.54
C ASP A 623 29.06 0.69 0.10
N ALA A 624 28.69 1.95 -0.13
CA ALA A 624 28.67 2.55 -1.46
C ALA A 624 30.05 2.55 -2.12
N ARG A 625 31.12 2.82 -1.36
CA ARG A 625 32.51 2.78 -1.85
C ARG A 625 32.94 1.37 -2.24
N ARG A 626 32.63 0.39 -1.40
CA ARG A 626 32.95 -1.02 -1.66
C ARG A 626 32.30 -1.52 -2.94
N GLU A 627 31.04 -1.13 -3.17
CA GLU A 627 30.26 -1.53 -4.35
C GLU A 627 30.47 -0.61 -5.57
N ASN A 628 31.38 0.38 -5.49
CA ASN A 628 31.70 1.34 -6.56
C ASN A 628 30.48 2.13 -7.06
N ARG A 629 29.63 2.61 -6.14
CA ARG A 629 28.43 3.39 -6.43
C ARG A 629 28.74 4.89 -6.41
N ASP A 630 29.42 5.39 -7.42
CA ASP A 630 30.00 6.74 -7.44
C ASP A 630 28.98 7.86 -7.16
N ASP A 631 27.78 7.79 -7.75
CA ASP A 631 26.71 8.80 -7.54
C ASP A 631 26.24 8.83 -6.07
N VAL A 632 26.11 7.67 -5.44
CA VAL A 632 25.73 7.53 -4.03
C VAL A 632 26.87 7.95 -3.11
N VAL A 633 28.13 7.61 -3.46
CA VAL A 633 29.31 8.06 -2.72
C VAL A 633 29.37 9.58 -2.67
N GLU A 634 29.10 10.28 -3.78
CA GLU A 634 29.08 11.74 -3.81
C GLU A 634 27.98 12.31 -2.89
N LEU A 635 26.77 11.76 -2.92
CA LEU A 635 25.66 12.18 -2.08
C LEU A 635 25.94 11.96 -0.59
N LEU A 636 26.36 10.75 -0.20
CA LEU A 636 26.61 10.42 1.20
C LEU A 636 27.82 11.19 1.75
N ALA A 637 28.89 11.36 0.96
CA ALA A 637 30.04 12.16 1.38
C ALA A 637 29.69 13.66 1.52
N ALA A 638 28.74 14.17 0.73
CA ALA A 638 28.22 15.53 0.91
C ALA A 638 27.41 15.63 2.21
N ALA A 639 26.52 14.67 2.46
CA ALA A 639 25.70 14.61 3.66
C ALA A 639 26.56 14.46 4.93
N GLU A 640 27.60 13.60 4.93
CA GLU A 640 28.55 13.49 6.04
C GLU A 640 29.29 14.81 6.31
N ARG A 641 29.71 15.50 5.25
CA ARG A 641 30.35 16.82 5.41
C ARG A 641 29.41 17.85 6.03
N GLU A 642 28.14 17.87 5.61
CA GLU A 642 27.12 18.73 6.22
C GLU A 642 26.85 18.36 7.68
N PHE A 643 26.83 17.06 7.99
CA PHE A 643 26.67 16.57 9.35
C PHE A 643 27.84 16.90 10.28
N GLN A 644 29.02 17.12 9.73
CA GLN A 644 30.23 17.46 10.49
C GLN A 644 30.43 18.96 10.69
N GLN A 645 29.66 19.84 10.07
CA GLN A 645 29.86 21.28 10.16
C GLN A 645 28.57 22.04 10.35
N LEU A 646 28.65 23.11 11.13
CA LEU A 646 27.57 24.05 11.39
C LEU A 646 28.04 25.47 11.12
N THR A 647 27.30 26.26 10.37
CA THR A 647 27.53 27.69 10.21
C THR A 647 26.39 28.47 10.86
N ILE A 648 26.73 29.40 11.75
CA ILE A 648 25.78 30.21 12.50
C ILE A 648 26.09 31.71 12.30
N LYS A 649 25.08 32.54 12.52
CA LYS A 649 25.26 33.98 12.59
C LYS A 649 25.76 34.35 14.00
N PRO A 650 26.46 35.49 14.15
CA PRO A 650 26.88 35.98 15.46
C PRO A 650 25.67 36.56 16.26
N ASP A 651 24.75 35.66 16.64
CA ASP A 651 23.52 35.97 17.38
C ASP A 651 23.34 34.93 18.48
N THR A 652 22.99 35.39 19.68
CA THR A 652 22.76 34.52 20.87
C THR A 652 21.60 33.56 20.67
N GLY A 653 20.64 33.84 19.76
CA GLY A 653 19.56 32.93 19.39
C GLY A 653 20.06 31.65 18.73
N GLU A 654 21.27 31.65 18.15
CA GLU A 654 21.88 30.47 17.50
C GLU A 654 22.49 29.45 18.48
N LEU A 655 22.62 29.78 19.78
CA LEU A 655 23.15 28.84 20.78
C LEU A 655 22.28 27.59 20.93
N ALA A 656 20.96 27.73 20.94
CA ALA A 656 20.06 26.61 21.06
C ALA A 656 20.17 25.68 19.83
N ARG A 657 20.41 26.25 18.63
CA ARG A 657 20.64 25.51 17.40
C ARG A 657 21.97 24.75 17.45
N THR A 658 23.00 25.36 17.98
CA THR A 658 24.33 24.73 18.15
C THR A 658 24.25 23.56 19.13
N ASN A 659 23.53 23.72 20.24
CA ASN A 659 23.34 22.64 21.23
C ASN A 659 22.55 21.47 20.65
N ALA A 660 21.51 21.74 19.87
CA ALA A 660 20.76 20.69 19.19
C ALA A 660 21.64 19.93 18.19
N PHE A 661 22.47 20.63 17.41
CA PHE A 661 23.41 20.06 16.50
C PHE A 661 24.47 19.18 17.22
N LEU A 662 25.08 19.71 18.29
CA LEU A 662 26.06 18.96 19.07
C LEU A 662 25.45 17.69 19.69
N ASN A 663 24.24 17.77 20.25
CA ASN A 663 23.57 16.62 20.84
C ASN A 663 23.30 15.54 19.79
N ARG A 664 22.86 15.93 18.59
CA ARG A 664 22.68 15.00 17.47
C ARG A 664 24.01 14.35 17.05
N TYR A 665 25.06 15.17 16.90
CA TYR A 665 26.38 14.70 16.52
C TYR A 665 26.98 13.72 17.55
N THR A 666 26.93 14.08 18.84
CA THR A 666 27.45 13.23 19.93
C THR A 666 26.66 11.95 20.11
N THR A 667 25.34 11.98 19.92
CA THR A 667 24.48 10.79 19.96
C THR A 667 24.83 9.83 18.82
N ALA A 668 25.01 10.33 17.60
CA ALA A 668 25.39 9.52 16.45
C ALA A 668 26.77 8.84 16.58
N HIS A 669 27.69 9.46 17.36
CA HIS A 669 28.99 8.89 17.65
C HIS A 669 29.04 8.09 18.96
N GLY A 670 27.88 7.79 19.58
CA GLY A 670 27.81 6.98 20.81
C GLY A 670 28.45 7.64 22.03
N VAL A 671 28.60 8.98 22.04
CA VAL A 671 29.19 9.72 23.13
C VAL A 671 28.28 9.70 24.35
N HIS A 672 28.84 9.38 25.52
CA HIS A 672 28.06 9.32 26.74
C HIS A 672 27.47 10.70 27.11
N SER A 673 26.20 10.75 27.54
CA SER A 673 25.43 11.99 27.81
C SER A 673 26.16 12.98 28.74
N LEU A 674 26.82 12.50 29.79
CA LEU A 674 27.62 13.35 30.69
C LEU A 674 28.80 14.06 30.01
N VAL A 675 29.36 13.45 28.96
CA VAL A 675 30.42 14.07 28.16
C VAL A 675 29.82 15.09 27.22
N SER A 676 28.70 14.75 26.56
CA SER A 676 27.96 15.68 25.72
C SER A 676 27.53 16.95 26.49
N ASP A 677 27.02 16.79 27.72
CA ASP A 677 26.63 17.91 28.59
C ASP A 677 27.83 18.83 28.92
N ARG A 678 29.02 18.25 29.19
CA ARG A 678 30.24 19.03 29.43
C ARG A 678 30.67 19.82 28.20
N VAL A 679 30.62 19.19 27.02
CA VAL A 679 30.94 19.84 25.75
C VAL A 679 29.97 21.00 25.48
N ASN A 680 28.66 20.78 25.71
CA ASN A 680 27.64 21.82 25.58
C ASN A 680 27.97 23.04 26.47
N VAL A 681 28.28 22.82 27.73
CA VAL A 681 28.61 23.94 28.68
C VAL A 681 29.82 24.75 28.24
N VAL A 682 30.87 24.06 27.73
CA VAL A 682 32.06 24.77 27.24
C VAL A 682 31.74 25.50 25.94
N LEU A 683 31.00 24.86 25.01
CA LEU A 683 30.69 25.43 23.71
C LEU A 683 29.77 26.66 23.84
N ASP A 684 28.77 26.60 24.73
CA ASP A 684 27.88 27.74 25.02
C ASP A 684 28.64 28.99 25.49
N GLU A 685 29.55 28.84 26.47
CA GLU A 685 30.32 29.95 26.99
C GLU A 685 31.34 30.48 25.96
N VAL A 686 31.98 29.59 25.19
CA VAL A 686 32.90 29.98 24.13
C VAL A 686 32.17 30.73 23.03
N LEU A 687 31.03 30.23 22.59
CA LEU A 687 30.24 30.89 21.54
C LEU A 687 29.63 32.18 22.02
N ALA A 688 29.11 32.23 23.26
CA ALA A 688 28.61 33.48 23.83
C ALA A 688 29.69 34.56 23.85
N SER A 689 30.93 34.20 24.24
CA SER A 689 32.08 35.11 24.25
C SER A 689 32.48 35.58 22.83
N ILE A 690 32.46 34.68 21.85
CA ILE A 690 32.76 35.03 20.44
C ILE A 690 31.65 35.91 19.86
N ILE A 691 30.37 35.60 20.14
CA ILE A 691 29.20 36.34 19.66
C ILE A 691 29.18 37.75 20.29
N ASP A 692 29.47 37.89 21.59
CA ASP A 692 29.54 39.19 22.25
C ASP A 692 30.63 40.09 21.65
N HIS A 693 31.82 39.52 21.43
CA HIS A 693 32.89 40.23 20.72
C HIS A 693 32.47 40.58 19.26
N ALA A 694 31.88 39.67 18.54
CA ALA A 694 31.42 39.85 17.16
C ALA A 694 30.29 40.90 17.06
N SER A 695 29.42 41.01 18.07
CA SER A 695 28.36 42.01 18.12
C SER A 695 28.88 43.43 18.17
N SER A 696 30.10 43.63 18.68
CA SER A 696 30.82 44.90 18.67
C SER A 696 31.62 45.18 17.40
N ASP A 697 31.75 44.15 16.51
CA ASP A 697 32.52 44.19 15.27
C ASP A 697 31.63 43.95 14.04
N ALA A 698 31.35 45.02 13.30
CA ALA A 698 30.55 44.96 12.09
C ALA A 698 31.14 44.09 10.94
N THR A 699 32.37 43.56 11.11
CA THR A 699 33.05 42.73 10.12
C THR A 699 32.79 41.23 10.28
N CYS A 700 32.38 40.78 11.44
CA CYS A 700 32.00 39.37 11.67
C CYS A 700 30.62 39.07 11.08
N ARG A 701 30.56 38.16 10.10
CA ARG A 701 29.32 37.78 9.39
C ARG A 701 28.86 36.38 9.72
N GLU A 702 29.81 35.47 9.97
CA GLU A 702 29.54 34.06 10.19
C GLU A 702 30.54 33.43 11.19
N ILE A 703 30.06 32.43 11.90
CA ILE A 703 30.87 31.58 12.76
C ILE A 703 30.66 30.14 12.26
N LYS A 704 31.75 29.50 11.86
CA LYS A 704 31.74 28.12 11.37
C LYS A 704 32.30 27.18 12.42
N LEU A 705 31.57 26.14 12.73
CA LEU A 705 31.98 25.03 13.60
C LEU A 705 32.20 23.78 12.75
N VAL A 706 33.29 23.07 13.00
CA VAL A 706 33.57 21.76 12.40
C VAL A 706 33.83 20.78 13.53
N PHE A 707 33.15 19.65 13.50
CA PHE A 707 33.21 18.59 14.49
C PHE A 707 33.91 17.37 13.88
N ASP A 708 34.85 16.78 14.60
CA ASP A 708 35.58 15.57 14.20
C ASP A 708 35.71 14.66 15.42
N ALA A 709 35.08 13.48 15.38
CA ALA A 709 35.08 12.52 16.47
C ALA A 709 35.78 11.22 16.07
N THR A 710 36.69 10.78 16.95
CA THR A 710 37.26 9.44 16.95
C THR A 710 36.70 8.62 18.10
N ALA A 711 37.08 7.35 18.26
CA ALA A 711 36.64 6.52 19.38
C ALA A 711 37.02 7.11 20.78
N GLU A 712 38.04 7.95 20.86
CA GLU A 712 38.54 8.47 22.14
C GLU A 712 38.42 9.97 22.30
N LEU A 713 38.40 10.73 21.20
CA LEU A 713 38.49 12.20 21.23
C LEU A 713 37.41 12.83 20.32
N LEU A 714 36.84 13.96 20.77
CA LEU A 714 36.04 14.89 19.96
C LEU A 714 36.82 16.18 19.80
N MET A 715 37.13 16.56 18.56
CA MET A 715 37.74 17.85 18.22
C MET A 715 36.64 18.79 17.63
N ILE A 716 36.58 20.00 18.15
CA ILE A 716 35.70 21.06 17.65
C ILE A 716 36.55 22.22 17.19
N VAL A 717 36.46 22.58 15.92
CA VAL A 717 37.18 23.73 15.34
C VAL A 717 36.16 24.83 15.09
N ILE A 718 36.33 25.97 15.75
CA ILE A 718 35.47 27.15 15.61
C ILE A 718 36.27 28.19 14.79
N THR A 719 35.69 28.64 13.69
CA THR A 719 36.33 29.67 12.84
C THR A 719 35.35 30.86 12.73
N SER A 720 35.81 32.05 13.03
CA SER A 720 35.07 33.29 12.84
C SER A 720 35.85 34.31 12.03
N ASP A 721 35.17 35.04 11.18
CA ASP A 721 35.70 36.24 10.53
C ASP A 721 35.57 37.42 11.49
N GLY A 722 36.31 38.53 11.25
CA GLY A 722 36.29 39.71 12.08
C GLY A 722 37.61 40.05 12.73
N SER A 723 37.59 40.94 13.72
CA SER A 723 38.78 41.39 14.47
C SER A 723 39.42 40.26 15.28
N GLU A 724 40.67 40.41 15.65
CA GLU A 724 41.39 39.40 16.44
C GLU A 724 40.73 39.23 17.82
N PHE A 725 40.38 37.99 18.13
CA PHE A 725 39.78 37.62 19.42
C PHE A 725 40.25 36.23 19.82
N ASP A 726 41.01 36.16 20.91
CA ASP A 726 41.49 34.89 21.49
C ASP A 726 40.77 34.58 22.82
N PRO A 727 39.82 33.63 22.79
CA PRO A 727 39.09 33.23 24.00
C PRO A 727 39.99 32.59 25.09
N LEU A 728 41.23 32.18 24.73
CA LEU A 728 42.18 31.59 25.70
C LEU A 728 43.01 32.63 26.45
N SER A 729 43.04 33.87 25.96
CA SER A 729 43.99 34.93 26.43
C SER A 729 43.50 35.68 27.69
N SER A 730 42.56 35.16 28.50
CA SER A 730 42.12 35.83 29.72
C SER A 730 43.28 36.05 30.71
N SER A 731 43.70 37.33 30.93
CA SER A 731 44.71 37.75 31.87
C SER A 731 44.30 37.46 33.32
N ASP A 732 45.22 36.80 34.06
CA ASP A 732 45.22 36.69 35.50
C ASP A 732 45.56 38.08 36.12
N THR A 733 44.65 39.08 36.06
CA THR A 733 44.83 40.29 36.88
C THR A 733 43.49 40.88 37.28
N ASP A 734 43.29 40.87 38.58
CA ASP A 734 42.47 41.71 39.46
C ASP A 734 40.95 41.48 39.55
N VAL A 735 40.59 41.32 40.82
CA VAL A 735 39.32 41.28 41.45
C VAL A 735 38.58 42.62 41.27
N GLY A 736 37.50 42.63 40.46
CA GLY A 736 36.56 43.75 40.48
C GLY A 736 35.96 44.04 39.11
N ASP A 737 35.00 43.32 38.75
CA ASP A 737 33.97 43.30 37.70
C ASP A 737 33.95 41.97 36.95
N MET A 738 32.83 41.26 37.03
CA MET A 738 32.61 39.99 36.33
C MET A 738 32.55 40.27 34.82
N GLU A 739 33.68 40.30 34.12
CA GLU A 739 33.71 40.22 32.66
C GLU A 739 33.54 38.78 32.25
N ILE A 740 32.56 38.53 31.41
CA ILE A 740 32.13 37.23 30.84
C ILE A 740 33.29 36.47 30.20
N SER A 741 34.28 37.15 29.61
CA SER A 741 35.48 36.57 28.97
C SER A 741 36.38 35.70 29.88
N GLY A 742 36.33 35.88 31.21
CA GLY A 742 37.10 35.10 32.17
C GLY A 742 36.53 33.69 32.48
N VAL A 743 35.26 33.44 32.19
CA VAL A 743 34.59 32.16 32.46
C VAL A 743 34.93 31.13 31.36
N ALA A 744 34.84 31.50 30.09
CA ALA A 744 35.17 30.62 28.97
C ALA A 744 36.58 29.99 29.08
N GLY A 745 37.60 30.81 29.34
CA GLY A 745 38.97 30.32 29.47
C GLY A 745 39.20 29.37 30.67
N LYS A 746 38.41 29.51 31.76
CA LYS A 746 38.47 28.60 32.92
C LYS A 746 37.78 27.27 32.60
N LEU A 747 36.63 27.29 31.91
CA LEU A 747 35.92 26.09 31.51
C LEU A 747 36.70 25.29 30.46
N ILE A 748 37.27 25.95 29.47
CA ILE A 748 38.14 25.31 28.47
C ILE A 748 39.27 24.55 29.18
N ARG A 749 40.08 25.25 30.05
CA ARG A 749 41.18 24.61 30.79
C ARG A 749 40.73 23.46 31.69
N LYS A 750 39.51 23.44 32.15
CA LYS A 750 39.00 22.41 33.08
C LYS A 750 38.49 21.17 32.32
N PHE A 751 37.85 21.36 31.17
CA PHE A 751 37.05 20.33 30.52
C PHE A 751 37.58 19.86 29.16
N THR A 752 38.59 20.54 28.58
CA THR A 752 39.24 20.09 27.36
C THR A 752 40.56 19.36 27.64
N GLU A 753 40.91 18.42 26.81
CA GLU A 753 42.25 17.75 26.81
C GLU A 753 43.31 18.66 26.19
N ASP A 754 42.94 19.39 25.12
CA ASP A 754 43.82 20.36 24.45
C ASP A 754 42.94 21.52 23.90
N ALA A 755 43.56 22.72 23.87
CA ALA A 755 42.93 23.89 23.27
C ALA A 755 43.99 24.78 22.64
N SER A 756 43.78 25.23 21.41
CA SER A 756 44.71 26.11 20.70
C SER A 756 43.94 27.18 19.92
N TYR A 757 44.54 28.39 19.92
CA TYR A 757 44.05 29.50 19.10
C TYR A 757 45.11 29.89 18.07
N GLN A 758 44.65 30.21 16.86
CA GLN A 758 45.45 30.70 15.76
C GLN A 758 44.68 31.77 14.99
N ARG A 759 45.40 32.80 14.52
CA ARG A 759 44.85 33.75 13.56
C ARG A 759 45.55 33.53 12.22
N ASN A 760 44.75 33.20 11.21
CA ASN A 760 45.24 33.01 9.84
C ASN A 760 44.49 33.98 8.91
N GLU A 761 45.27 34.82 8.22
CA GLU A 761 44.81 35.85 7.29
C GLU A 761 43.79 36.82 7.95
N GLU A 762 42.54 36.71 7.92
CA GLU A 762 41.59 37.56 8.60
C GLU A 762 40.60 36.72 9.46
N LYS A 763 40.89 35.44 9.70
CA LYS A 763 40.03 34.53 10.43
C LYS A 763 40.66 34.08 11.75
N ASN A 764 39.84 34.11 12.81
CA ASN A 764 40.13 33.52 14.10
C ASN A 764 39.82 32.02 14.04
N LYS A 765 40.71 31.16 14.48
CA LYS A 765 40.54 29.71 14.54
C LYS A 765 40.83 29.21 15.94
N LEU A 766 39.82 28.71 16.65
CA LEU A 766 39.92 28.04 17.94
C LEU A 766 39.70 26.55 17.75
N SER A 767 40.59 25.72 18.26
CA SER A 767 40.44 24.27 18.26
C SER A 767 40.32 23.78 19.71
N LEU A 768 39.30 22.97 19.98
CA LEU A 768 39.03 22.39 21.29
C LEU A 768 38.96 20.88 21.16
N THR A 769 39.69 20.14 22.01
CA THR A 769 39.70 18.68 22.01
C THR A 769 39.20 18.14 23.33
N PHE A 770 38.22 17.25 23.29
CA PHE A 770 37.59 16.63 24.43
C PHE A 770 37.78 15.12 24.42
N ARG A 771 38.03 14.53 25.62
CA ARG A 771 38.14 13.08 25.77
C ARG A 771 36.72 12.47 25.91
N LEU A 772 36.42 11.44 25.11
CA LEU A 772 35.12 10.79 25.05
C LEU A 772 34.94 9.64 26.06
N THR A 773 36.02 9.16 26.68
CA THR A 773 35.95 8.09 27.68
C THR A 773 35.27 8.56 28.96
N LYS A 774 34.46 7.68 29.57
CA LYS A 774 33.72 7.94 30.81
C LYS A 774 34.69 8.42 31.90
N PRO A 775 34.42 9.55 32.61
CA PRO A 775 35.26 9.98 33.70
C PRO A 775 35.36 8.89 34.78
N SER A 776 36.57 8.63 35.27
CA SER A 776 36.72 7.76 36.43
C SER A 776 36.03 8.38 37.65
N ALA A 777 35.55 7.56 38.59
CA ALA A 777 34.83 7.99 39.78
C ALA A 777 35.64 8.93 40.75
N MET A 778 36.80 9.43 40.31
CA MET A 778 37.66 10.39 41.04
C MET A 778 37.58 11.83 40.51
N ASP A 779 36.85 12.07 39.40
CA ASP A 779 36.74 13.39 38.74
C ASP A 779 35.39 14.09 38.95
N THR A 780 34.60 13.64 39.93
CA THR A 780 33.34 14.30 40.34
C THR A 780 33.54 15.29 41.49
#